data_b549e56dc06f425c3c94f48afb1797f9
#
_entry.id   b549e56dc06f425c3c94f48afb1797f9
#
_cell.length_a   1.000
_cell.length_b   1.000
_cell.length_c   1.000
_cell.angle_alpha   90.00
_cell.angle_beta   90.00
_cell.angle_gamma   90.00
#
_symmetry.space_group_name_H-M   'P 1'
#
loop_
_entity.id
_entity.type
_entity.pdbx_description
1 polymer ?
#
loop_
_entity_poly.entity_id
_entity_poly.type
_entity_poly.pdbx_seq_one_letter_code
_entity_poly.pdbx_strand_id
1 'polypeptide(L)'
;MTINAAHMPILTASAITPEVIESSGIESTPRGLRFPWNDGVSATVWQTRPDKPRVDDEGRVIKYEFPKGAKVPFNRLRDGDDFSRMIIAEGTKQQYAVLSHAPADMAVYGMSGCWGYKNADLTVADGRDVFLLLDADFETNQDVWVAAEQFTKQLKRHGAKSVAYVATTGQGNEGVDDVLAGFPEDRRGHMLKTWLSQAAPKLPRKPKAKRPVQSEMDAEAAKLFGTRDKPLSFKPVDAAQKIMDGTPAAITVEKNIALYVNGVYQVDEDAILSRVVSLLGNFYTPGFLKQTTDVLRGLLAAEGKKLPEHMSRPLLNCTNGMVDLRTGELLPHSPEHMSYVQVTAAYEPDTATPNYDAWLREALRQEGATDAEVAAMVDDIEETAGTMLDPSRTPSKTLFLFGPSRSGKSTFLRLLRAVAGARNTSAVTLHNLATDQFAAANLYGKMLNVAADLSNKHVEDLSLFKMITGEDVVQANRKYGNQFEFTNQCLVAFSANELPTVSEASRAYAERMKPFNFPNSFAGREDKTLEDKLMSELPGILARWVKAYGRFLARGGYGKTDAATQANFEAKSDRVVQFFQDMCSVAPATYGQKMDAATATGRRDVAVAFNAWAERNGGSKMGERAFFNRFAQMEGITEVRVGKGSRAFNVVVAKADEDTWAAEDAEPTADPIASSGVVPAQNPWTAVQDDAAPCSVPAVTAAVNGPQMAVPADPFAVDDLGYDI
;
A
#
# COMPACT_ATOMS: atom_id res chain seq x y z
N MET A 1 -40.61 25.68 -16.26
CA MET A 1 -40.31 25.00 -17.56
C MET A 1 -41.31 23.90 -17.73
N THR A 2 -41.89 23.69 -18.91
CA THR A 2 -43.03 22.80 -19.07
C THR A 2 -42.53 21.43 -19.54
N ILE A 3 -42.93 20.39 -18.80
CA ILE A 3 -42.75 18.99 -19.28
C ILE A 3 -43.68 18.81 -20.48
N ASN A 4 -43.16 18.29 -21.58
CA ASN A 4 -43.99 18.03 -22.77
C ASN A 4 -44.94 16.84 -22.57
N ALA A 5 -46.00 16.79 -23.37
CA ALA A 5 -47.04 15.77 -23.25
C ALA A 5 -46.54 14.33 -23.45
N ALA A 6 -45.43 14.14 -24.16
CA ALA A 6 -44.84 12.80 -24.37
C ALA A 6 -44.01 12.32 -23.15
N HIS A 7 -43.44 13.23 -22.36
CA HIS A 7 -42.63 12.89 -21.22
C HIS A 7 -43.39 12.78 -19.89
N MET A 8 -44.54 13.43 -19.77
CA MET A 8 -45.36 13.38 -18.56
C MET A 8 -45.75 11.94 -18.15
N PRO A 9 -46.18 11.06 -19.06
CA PRO A 9 -46.51 9.67 -18.70
C PRO A 9 -45.30 8.88 -18.15
N ILE A 10 -44.06 9.21 -18.59
CA ILE A 10 -42.83 8.55 -18.10
C ILE A 10 -42.62 8.84 -16.63
N LEU A 11 -42.91 10.06 -16.17
CA LEU A 11 -42.74 10.49 -14.80
C LEU A 11 -43.89 9.99 -13.91
N THR A 12 -45.14 10.14 -14.35
CA THR A 12 -46.31 9.71 -13.57
C THR A 12 -46.37 8.18 -13.42
N ALA A 13 -45.95 7.43 -14.46
CA ALA A 13 -45.84 5.97 -14.38
C ALA A 13 -44.77 5.49 -13.40
N SER A 14 -43.92 6.38 -12.90
CA SER A 14 -42.91 6.11 -11.88
C SER A 14 -43.29 6.64 -10.50
N ALA A 15 -44.59 6.74 -10.22
CA ALA A 15 -45.17 7.22 -8.96
C ALA A 15 -44.68 8.63 -8.52
N ILE A 16 -44.27 9.48 -9.45
CA ILE A 16 -43.87 10.87 -9.18
C ILE A 16 -45.14 11.76 -9.26
N THR A 17 -45.43 12.52 -8.21
CA THR A 17 -46.62 13.38 -8.19
C THR A 17 -46.43 14.64 -9.03
N PRO A 18 -47.55 15.24 -9.54
CA PRO A 18 -47.48 16.47 -10.31
C PRO A 18 -46.78 17.62 -9.61
N GLU A 19 -46.98 17.77 -8.31
CA GLU A 19 -46.33 18.83 -7.48
C GLU A 19 -44.80 18.65 -7.45
N VAL A 20 -44.31 17.41 -7.35
CA VAL A 20 -42.88 17.13 -7.38
C VAL A 20 -42.33 17.35 -8.79
N ILE A 21 -43.07 16.96 -9.84
CA ILE A 21 -42.63 17.19 -11.22
C ILE A 21 -42.46 18.72 -11.47
N GLU A 22 -43.40 19.54 -11.01
CA GLU A 22 -43.38 20.98 -11.21
C GLU A 22 -42.25 21.67 -10.39
N SER A 23 -41.98 21.19 -9.17
CA SER A 23 -41.05 21.83 -8.26
C SER A 23 -39.61 21.32 -8.39
N SER A 24 -39.38 20.16 -8.96
CA SER A 24 -38.07 19.48 -8.96
C SER A 24 -37.06 19.98 -9.99
N GLY A 25 -37.48 20.86 -10.90
CA GLY A 25 -36.63 21.36 -11.97
C GLY A 25 -36.35 20.35 -13.11
N ILE A 26 -37.07 19.23 -13.15
CA ILE A 26 -37.04 18.29 -14.31
C ILE A 26 -37.51 19.04 -15.55
N GLU A 27 -36.86 18.83 -16.69
CA GLU A 27 -37.17 19.54 -17.92
C GLU A 27 -37.18 18.63 -19.14
N SER A 28 -38.05 18.95 -20.09
CA SER A 28 -38.07 18.35 -21.43
C SER A 28 -37.13 19.09 -22.36
N THR A 29 -36.30 18.33 -23.06
CA THR A 29 -35.35 18.84 -24.08
C THR A 29 -35.60 18.08 -25.41
N PRO A 30 -35.05 18.57 -26.54
CA PRO A 30 -35.12 17.83 -27.81
C PRO A 30 -34.43 16.48 -27.80
N ARG A 31 -33.57 16.19 -26.80
CA ARG A 31 -32.88 14.91 -26.63
C ARG A 31 -33.60 13.94 -25.70
N GLY A 32 -34.55 14.41 -24.91
CA GLY A 32 -35.25 13.64 -23.89
C GLY A 32 -35.43 14.40 -22.57
N LEU A 33 -35.69 13.68 -21.50
CA LEU A 33 -35.83 14.25 -20.15
C LEU A 33 -34.47 14.55 -19.53
N ARG A 34 -34.33 15.71 -18.87
CA ARG A 34 -33.20 16.07 -18.05
C ARG A 34 -33.59 16.18 -16.59
N PHE A 35 -32.70 15.66 -15.74
CA PHE A 35 -32.87 15.61 -14.30
C PHE A 35 -31.71 16.37 -13.64
N PRO A 36 -31.99 17.35 -12.77
CA PRO A 36 -30.95 18.07 -12.04
C PRO A 36 -30.41 17.21 -10.89
N TRP A 37 -29.10 17.22 -10.74
CA TRP A 37 -28.37 16.67 -9.60
C TRP A 37 -27.63 17.80 -8.91
N ASN A 38 -28.04 18.13 -7.68
CA ASN A 38 -27.52 19.27 -6.94
C ASN A 38 -27.45 18.95 -5.45
N ASP A 39 -26.29 19.19 -4.82
CA ASP A 39 -26.06 19.05 -3.37
C ASP A 39 -26.39 20.33 -2.58
N GLY A 40 -26.76 21.39 -3.24
CA GLY A 40 -27.01 22.72 -2.65
C GLY A 40 -25.75 23.59 -2.54
N VAL A 41 -24.57 23.07 -2.89
CA VAL A 41 -23.27 23.76 -2.80
C VAL A 41 -22.60 23.85 -4.16
N SER A 42 -22.55 22.72 -4.88
CA SER A 42 -21.87 22.60 -6.16
C SER A 42 -22.75 23.07 -7.34
N ALA A 43 -22.14 23.23 -8.50
CA ALA A 43 -22.89 23.48 -9.72
C ALA A 43 -23.77 22.25 -10.07
N THR A 44 -25.01 22.53 -10.52
CA THR A 44 -25.97 21.48 -10.91
C THR A 44 -25.41 20.62 -12.06
N VAL A 45 -25.34 19.32 -11.84
CA VAL A 45 -24.99 18.32 -12.85
C VAL A 45 -26.30 17.81 -13.49
N TRP A 46 -26.37 17.83 -14.81
CA TRP A 46 -27.58 17.42 -15.53
C TRP A 46 -27.44 15.99 -16.06
N GLN A 47 -28.32 15.11 -15.61
CA GLN A 47 -28.48 13.78 -16.18
C GLN A 47 -29.54 13.79 -17.28
N THR A 48 -29.25 13.18 -18.42
CA THR A 48 -30.21 13.08 -19.54
C THR A 48 -30.71 11.64 -19.68
N ARG A 49 -32.00 11.48 -19.79
CA ARG A 49 -32.65 10.25 -20.25
C ARG A 49 -33.07 10.47 -21.71
N PRO A 50 -32.29 10.01 -22.70
CA PRO A 50 -32.59 10.21 -24.11
C PRO A 50 -33.86 9.50 -24.54
N ASP A 51 -34.63 10.09 -25.44
CA ASP A 51 -35.78 9.43 -26.06
C ASP A 51 -35.36 8.24 -26.93
N LYS A 52 -34.12 8.32 -27.45
CA LYS A 52 -33.45 7.26 -28.19
C LYS A 52 -32.15 6.89 -27.44
N PRO A 53 -32.23 5.96 -26.49
CA PRO A 53 -31.07 5.54 -25.75
C PRO A 53 -30.03 4.87 -26.67
N ARG A 54 -28.78 5.12 -26.43
CA ARG A 54 -27.68 4.40 -27.12
C ARG A 54 -27.49 3.02 -26.52
N VAL A 55 -26.91 2.15 -27.33
CA VAL A 55 -26.47 0.81 -26.92
C VAL A 55 -24.97 0.83 -26.83
N ASP A 56 -24.40 0.26 -25.77
CA ASP A 56 -22.94 0.12 -25.63
C ASP A 56 -22.40 -1.05 -26.50
N ASP A 57 -21.07 -1.18 -26.51
CA ASP A 57 -20.38 -2.22 -27.28
C ASP A 57 -20.71 -3.64 -26.81
N GLU A 58 -21.31 -3.79 -25.61
CA GLU A 58 -21.77 -5.07 -25.05
C GLU A 58 -23.26 -5.32 -25.28
N GLY A 59 -23.93 -4.48 -26.05
CA GLY A 59 -25.37 -4.60 -26.38
C GLY A 59 -26.31 -4.11 -25.26
N ARG A 60 -25.80 -3.41 -24.24
CA ARG A 60 -26.61 -2.89 -23.13
C ARG A 60 -27.17 -1.52 -23.47
N VAL A 61 -28.45 -1.32 -23.20
CA VAL A 61 -29.14 -0.05 -23.41
C VAL A 61 -28.81 0.93 -22.30
N ILE A 62 -28.13 2.04 -22.64
CA ILE A 62 -27.79 3.13 -21.72
C ILE A 62 -28.98 4.09 -21.61
N LYS A 63 -29.81 3.86 -20.57
CA LYS A 63 -31.03 4.64 -20.34
C LYS A 63 -30.77 6.07 -19.82
N TYR A 64 -29.64 6.30 -19.15
CA TYR A 64 -29.31 7.58 -18.52
C TYR A 64 -27.86 7.95 -18.79
N GLU A 65 -27.60 9.22 -19.08
CA GLU A 65 -26.30 9.74 -19.44
C GLU A 65 -25.95 10.97 -18.59
N PHE A 66 -24.75 10.99 -18.04
CA PHE A 66 -24.15 12.19 -17.46
C PHE A 66 -23.15 12.82 -18.44
N PRO A 67 -22.82 14.11 -18.31
CA PRO A 67 -21.70 14.69 -19.04
C PRO A 67 -20.40 13.92 -18.76
N LYS A 68 -19.58 13.74 -19.78
CA LYS A 68 -18.29 13.02 -19.64
C LYS A 68 -17.43 13.69 -18.57
N GLY A 69 -16.97 12.92 -17.58
CA GLY A 69 -16.12 13.41 -16.49
C GLY A 69 -16.86 14.14 -15.37
N ALA A 70 -18.19 14.17 -15.39
CA ALA A 70 -18.96 14.82 -14.32
C ALA A 70 -18.82 14.07 -12.99
N LYS A 71 -18.46 14.77 -11.93
CA LYS A 71 -18.58 14.26 -10.55
C LYS A 71 -20.04 14.45 -10.13
N VAL A 72 -20.77 13.36 -9.95
CA VAL A 72 -22.19 13.39 -9.60
C VAL A 72 -22.31 13.40 -8.08
N PRO A 73 -22.85 14.48 -7.47
CA PRO A 73 -23.03 14.56 -6.03
C PRO A 73 -24.27 13.75 -5.58
N PHE A 74 -24.51 13.67 -4.27
CA PHE A 74 -25.86 13.39 -3.80
C PHE A 74 -26.82 14.46 -4.30
N ASN A 75 -27.99 14.03 -4.78
CA ASN A 75 -29.05 14.97 -5.14
C ASN A 75 -29.84 15.34 -3.88
N ARG A 76 -29.67 16.56 -3.39
CA ARG A 76 -30.41 17.10 -2.24
C ARG A 76 -31.80 17.54 -2.68
N LEU A 77 -32.79 16.69 -2.45
CA LEU A 77 -34.17 16.96 -2.87
C LEU A 77 -35.03 17.67 -1.80
N ARG A 78 -34.81 17.28 -0.55
CA ARG A 78 -35.41 17.91 0.62
C ARG A 78 -34.48 17.77 1.81
N ASP A 79 -34.13 18.86 2.46
CA ASP A 79 -33.31 18.86 3.67
C ASP A 79 -33.56 20.10 4.53
N GLY A 80 -33.18 20.03 5.81
CA GLY A 80 -33.26 21.12 6.80
C GLY A 80 -32.54 20.72 8.09
N ASP A 81 -32.19 21.70 8.88
CA ASP A 81 -31.42 21.49 10.12
C ASP A 81 -32.19 20.70 11.17
N ASP A 82 -33.54 20.71 11.10
CA ASP A 82 -34.42 20.02 12.04
C ASP A 82 -34.63 18.52 11.71
N PHE A 83 -34.14 18.06 10.57
CA PHE A 83 -34.36 16.66 10.16
C PHE A 83 -33.38 15.69 10.82
N SER A 84 -33.84 14.97 11.84
CA SER A 84 -33.07 13.90 12.50
C SER A 84 -33.06 12.57 11.73
N ARG A 85 -33.88 12.46 10.66
CA ARG A 85 -34.01 11.25 9.83
C ARG A 85 -33.84 11.59 8.36
N MET A 86 -33.17 10.71 7.61
CA MET A 86 -32.99 10.90 6.17
C MET A 86 -33.17 9.62 5.38
N ILE A 87 -33.66 9.75 4.16
CA ILE A 87 -33.77 8.67 3.18
C ILE A 87 -32.77 8.94 2.06
N ILE A 88 -32.00 7.92 1.70
CA ILE A 88 -31.14 7.94 0.50
C ILE A 88 -31.70 6.91 -0.47
N ALA A 89 -32.20 7.36 -1.61
CA ALA A 89 -32.78 6.50 -2.65
C ALA A 89 -31.79 6.30 -3.80
N GLU A 90 -31.60 5.06 -4.22
CA GLU A 90 -30.83 4.72 -5.40
C GLU A 90 -31.65 5.02 -6.67
N GLY A 91 -31.02 5.64 -7.66
CA GLY A 91 -31.60 5.83 -8.99
C GLY A 91 -32.29 7.15 -9.23
N THR A 92 -32.44 7.49 -10.51
CA THR A 92 -32.89 8.81 -10.97
C THR A 92 -34.35 9.07 -10.71
N LYS A 93 -35.26 8.17 -11.12
CA LYS A 93 -36.70 8.33 -10.92
C LYS A 93 -37.12 7.96 -9.49
N GLN A 94 -36.45 6.97 -8.93
CA GLN A 94 -36.69 6.48 -7.57
C GLN A 94 -36.63 7.59 -6.53
N GLN A 95 -35.60 8.48 -6.61
CA GLN A 95 -35.45 9.60 -5.68
C GLN A 95 -36.65 10.57 -5.70
N TYR A 96 -37.22 10.84 -6.87
CA TYR A 96 -38.40 11.73 -7.01
C TYR A 96 -39.70 11.03 -6.59
N ALA A 97 -39.82 9.72 -6.83
CA ALA A 97 -40.92 8.93 -6.30
C ALA A 97 -40.90 8.90 -4.76
N VAL A 98 -39.70 8.72 -4.18
CA VAL A 98 -39.53 8.82 -2.72
C VAL A 98 -39.87 10.23 -2.23
N LEU A 99 -39.41 11.28 -2.88
CA LEU A 99 -39.75 12.67 -2.52
C LEU A 99 -41.27 12.90 -2.51
N SER A 100 -41.98 12.33 -3.49
CA SER A 100 -43.46 12.44 -3.63
C SER A 100 -44.24 11.83 -2.47
N HIS A 101 -43.69 10.78 -1.83
CA HIS A 101 -44.44 9.97 -0.86
C HIS A 101 -43.77 9.85 0.52
N ALA A 102 -42.55 10.39 0.70
CA ALA A 102 -41.81 10.33 1.98
C ALA A 102 -42.46 11.24 3.04
N PRO A 103 -42.43 10.82 4.33
CA PRO A 103 -42.84 11.65 5.43
C PRO A 103 -42.22 13.05 5.39
N ALA A 104 -42.99 14.07 5.73
CA ALA A 104 -42.54 15.48 5.64
C ALA A 104 -41.41 15.82 6.60
N ASP A 105 -41.24 15.04 7.66
CA ASP A 105 -40.23 15.18 8.72
C ASP A 105 -38.88 14.46 8.39
N MET A 106 -38.71 14.01 7.15
CA MET A 106 -37.50 13.31 6.72
C MET A 106 -36.79 14.05 5.60
N ALA A 107 -35.47 14.14 5.67
CA ALA A 107 -34.63 14.56 4.54
C ALA A 107 -34.67 13.49 3.42
N VAL A 108 -34.62 13.92 2.16
CA VAL A 108 -34.61 13.03 1.00
C VAL A 108 -33.46 13.37 0.06
N TYR A 109 -32.62 12.39 -0.16
CA TYR A 109 -31.46 12.46 -1.04
C TYR A 109 -31.51 11.37 -2.10
N GLY A 110 -30.96 11.68 -3.28
CA GLY A 110 -30.79 10.73 -4.37
C GLY A 110 -29.34 10.35 -4.58
N MET A 111 -29.10 9.10 -4.97
CA MET A 111 -27.79 8.54 -5.27
C MET A 111 -27.77 7.92 -6.67
N SER A 112 -26.73 8.20 -7.46
CA SER A 112 -26.60 7.68 -8.83
C SER A 112 -26.00 6.27 -8.86
N GLY A 113 -26.86 5.25 -8.60
CA GLY A 113 -26.44 3.86 -8.50
C GLY A 113 -25.76 3.53 -7.16
N CYS A 114 -25.61 2.23 -6.86
CA CYS A 114 -25.14 1.74 -5.56
C CYS A 114 -23.72 2.21 -5.14
N TRP A 115 -22.88 2.62 -6.09
CA TRP A 115 -21.55 3.19 -5.85
C TRP A 115 -21.50 4.72 -5.87
N GLY A 116 -22.61 5.41 -6.08
CA GLY A 116 -22.68 6.87 -6.20
C GLY A 116 -22.21 7.63 -4.97
N TYR A 117 -22.19 7.00 -3.80
CA TYR A 117 -21.72 7.60 -2.55
C TYR A 117 -20.22 7.96 -2.55
N LYS A 118 -19.41 7.37 -3.44
CA LYS A 118 -17.95 7.60 -3.49
C LYS A 118 -17.56 9.04 -3.82
N ASN A 119 -18.46 9.77 -4.49
CA ASN A 119 -18.26 11.16 -4.90
C ASN A 119 -19.16 12.13 -4.13
N ALA A 120 -19.83 11.68 -3.09
CA ALA A 120 -20.82 12.45 -2.35
C ALA A 120 -20.25 12.96 -1.03
N ASP A 121 -20.72 14.12 -0.59
CA ASP A 121 -20.49 14.59 0.78
C ASP A 121 -21.35 13.78 1.75
N LEU A 122 -20.70 12.97 2.58
CA LEU A 122 -21.36 12.09 3.57
C LEU A 122 -21.60 12.80 4.91
N THR A 123 -21.08 14.01 5.11
CA THR A 123 -21.30 14.79 6.35
C THR A 123 -22.78 15.16 6.53
N VAL A 124 -23.56 15.17 5.44
CA VAL A 124 -25.03 15.35 5.51
C VAL A 124 -25.75 14.30 6.36
N ALA A 125 -25.09 13.19 6.67
CA ALA A 125 -25.64 12.13 7.51
C ALA A 125 -25.32 12.28 9.00
N ASP A 126 -24.50 13.27 9.38
CA ASP A 126 -24.06 13.46 10.76
C ASP A 126 -25.25 13.65 11.72
N GLY A 127 -25.25 12.86 12.81
CA GLY A 127 -26.30 12.85 13.84
C GLY A 127 -27.65 12.27 13.38
N ARG A 128 -27.80 11.81 12.14
CA ARG A 128 -29.07 11.38 11.56
C ARG A 128 -29.26 9.86 11.55
N ASP A 129 -30.52 9.43 11.65
CA ASP A 129 -30.94 8.07 11.36
C ASP A 129 -31.16 7.92 9.85
N VAL A 130 -30.31 7.15 9.18
CA VAL A 130 -30.26 7.00 7.71
C VAL A 130 -31.01 5.75 7.26
N PHE A 131 -31.90 5.91 6.28
CA PHE A 131 -32.66 4.83 5.63
C PHE A 131 -32.16 4.67 4.20
N LEU A 132 -31.57 3.54 3.87
CA LEU A 132 -31.09 3.23 2.53
C LEU A 132 -32.18 2.49 1.76
N LEU A 133 -32.66 3.09 0.68
CA LEU A 133 -33.55 2.48 -0.31
C LEU A 133 -32.72 2.13 -1.55
N LEU A 134 -32.37 0.85 -1.66
CA LEU A 134 -31.67 0.28 -2.81
C LEU A 134 -32.67 -0.48 -3.70
N ASP A 135 -32.24 -0.84 -4.92
CA ASP A 135 -33.04 -1.68 -5.79
C ASP A 135 -33.38 -3.03 -5.13
N ALA A 136 -34.48 -3.66 -5.49
CA ALA A 136 -35.00 -4.87 -4.84
C ALA A 136 -34.01 -6.07 -4.92
N ASP A 137 -33.05 -6.02 -5.82
CA ASP A 137 -32.02 -7.07 -5.97
C ASP A 137 -30.88 -7.02 -4.93
N PHE A 138 -30.85 -6.00 -4.05
CA PHE A 138 -29.74 -5.87 -3.06
C PHE A 138 -29.63 -7.09 -2.13
N GLU A 139 -30.67 -7.86 -1.93
CA GLU A 139 -30.68 -9.10 -1.16
C GLU A 139 -30.11 -10.29 -1.94
N THR A 140 -30.06 -10.21 -3.25
CA THR A 140 -29.65 -11.31 -4.15
C THR A 140 -28.44 -11.01 -5.00
N ASN A 141 -28.08 -9.74 -5.17
CA ASN A 141 -26.94 -9.26 -5.94
C ASN A 141 -25.75 -8.96 -5.01
N GLN A 142 -24.67 -9.75 -5.17
CA GLN A 142 -23.49 -9.63 -4.31
C GLN A 142 -22.80 -8.27 -4.45
N ASP A 143 -22.77 -7.67 -5.64
CA ASP A 143 -22.07 -6.40 -5.88
C ASP A 143 -22.82 -5.24 -5.22
N VAL A 144 -24.15 -5.24 -5.31
CA VAL A 144 -25.01 -4.25 -4.62
C VAL A 144 -24.91 -4.43 -3.11
N TRP A 145 -24.88 -5.67 -2.62
CA TRP A 145 -24.69 -5.96 -1.20
C TRP A 145 -23.36 -5.43 -0.67
N VAL A 146 -22.26 -5.64 -1.41
CA VAL A 146 -20.93 -5.14 -1.04
C VAL A 146 -20.89 -3.62 -1.05
N ALA A 147 -21.53 -2.99 -2.05
CA ALA A 147 -21.64 -1.54 -2.10
C ALA A 147 -22.39 -0.99 -0.87
N ALA A 148 -23.53 -1.60 -0.50
CA ALA A 148 -24.33 -1.22 0.66
C ALA A 148 -23.53 -1.39 1.98
N GLU A 149 -22.74 -2.46 2.12
CA GLU A 149 -21.90 -2.68 3.29
C GLU A 149 -20.80 -1.60 3.43
N GLN A 150 -20.10 -1.31 2.34
CA GLN A 150 -19.07 -0.28 2.32
C GLN A 150 -19.66 1.11 2.56
N PHE A 151 -20.78 1.42 1.93
CA PHE A 151 -21.48 2.69 2.12
C PHE A 151 -21.89 2.88 3.58
N THR A 152 -22.45 1.86 4.21
CA THR A 152 -22.78 1.91 5.64
C THR A 152 -21.58 2.19 6.53
N LYS A 153 -20.43 1.57 6.22
CA LYS A 153 -19.19 1.85 6.97
C LYS A 153 -18.77 3.32 6.85
N GLN A 154 -18.93 3.88 5.66
CA GLN A 154 -18.62 5.30 5.42
C GLN A 154 -19.62 6.24 6.14
N LEU A 155 -20.91 6.01 6.01
CA LEU A 155 -21.93 6.81 6.71
C LEU A 155 -21.68 6.84 8.23
N LYS A 156 -21.36 5.70 8.83
CA LYS A 156 -21.03 5.63 10.26
C LYS A 156 -19.75 6.39 10.62
N ARG A 157 -18.74 6.39 9.75
CA ARG A 157 -17.52 7.19 9.94
C ARG A 157 -17.78 8.69 9.88
N HIS A 158 -18.77 9.11 9.09
CA HIS A 158 -19.21 10.49 8.97
C HIS A 158 -20.33 10.86 9.94
N GLY A 159 -20.47 10.13 11.05
CA GLY A 159 -21.33 10.51 12.15
C GLY A 159 -22.79 10.07 12.07
N ALA A 160 -23.18 9.25 11.09
CA ALA A 160 -24.56 8.73 11.03
C ALA A 160 -24.90 7.98 12.34
N LYS A 161 -25.99 8.40 12.99
CA LYS A 161 -26.44 7.83 14.26
C LYS A 161 -26.89 6.38 14.11
N SER A 162 -27.63 6.08 13.06
CA SER A 162 -27.97 4.72 12.66
C SER A 162 -28.09 4.59 11.13
N VAL A 163 -27.95 3.37 10.61
CA VAL A 163 -28.21 3.05 9.20
C VAL A 163 -29.11 1.83 9.14
N ALA A 164 -30.24 1.95 8.48
CA ALA A 164 -31.20 0.89 8.26
C ALA A 164 -31.48 0.67 6.75
N TYR A 165 -31.76 -0.56 6.37
CA TYR A 165 -32.01 -0.97 5.01
C TYR A 165 -33.49 -1.19 4.80
N VAL A 166 -34.04 -0.54 3.79
CA VAL A 166 -35.47 -0.60 3.48
C VAL A 166 -35.67 -1.61 2.36
N ALA A 167 -36.30 -2.75 2.69
CA ALA A 167 -36.73 -3.71 1.68
C ALA A 167 -38.12 -3.30 1.14
N THR A 168 -38.24 -3.33 -0.19
CA THR A 168 -39.55 -3.17 -0.87
C THR A 168 -40.13 -4.53 -1.20
N THR A 169 -41.40 -4.58 -1.62
CA THR A 169 -42.04 -5.81 -2.09
C THR A 169 -41.74 -6.13 -3.57
N GLY A 170 -40.78 -5.40 -4.18
CA GLY A 170 -40.35 -5.57 -5.55
C GLY A 170 -39.58 -6.86 -5.81
N GLN A 171 -39.41 -7.22 -7.06
CA GLN A 171 -38.66 -8.39 -7.51
C GLN A 171 -37.56 -8.00 -8.51
N GLY A 172 -36.43 -8.69 -8.45
CA GLY A 172 -35.34 -8.46 -9.40
C GLY A 172 -34.80 -7.03 -9.33
N ASN A 173 -34.72 -6.35 -10.47
CA ASN A 173 -34.19 -4.99 -10.60
C ASN A 173 -35.29 -3.90 -10.52
N GLU A 174 -36.41 -4.18 -9.89
CA GLU A 174 -37.47 -3.18 -9.70
C GLU A 174 -36.99 -2.13 -8.68
N GLY A 175 -37.05 -0.87 -9.09
CA GLY A 175 -36.82 0.26 -8.21
C GLY A 175 -38.05 0.58 -7.35
N VAL A 176 -37.86 1.36 -6.31
CA VAL A 176 -38.96 1.79 -5.43
C VAL A 176 -40.07 2.54 -6.21
N ASP A 177 -39.74 3.24 -7.30
CA ASP A 177 -40.69 3.94 -8.17
C ASP A 177 -41.63 2.96 -8.90
N ASP A 178 -41.09 1.86 -9.41
CA ASP A 178 -41.88 0.82 -10.10
C ASP A 178 -42.83 0.12 -9.10
N VAL A 179 -42.29 -0.21 -7.91
CA VAL A 179 -43.07 -0.87 -6.86
C VAL A 179 -44.19 0.04 -6.33
N LEU A 180 -43.91 1.34 -6.08
CA LEU A 180 -44.91 2.31 -5.64
C LEU A 180 -45.97 2.55 -6.71
N ALA A 181 -45.61 2.54 -7.99
CA ALA A 181 -46.56 2.70 -9.10
C ALA A 181 -47.59 1.58 -9.15
N GLY A 182 -47.29 0.39 -8.67
CA GLY A 182 -48.21 -0.74 -8.55
C GLY A 182 -49.33 -0.54 -7.51
N PHE A 183 -49.23 0.46 -6.62
CA PHE A 183 -50.27 0.77 -5.63
C PHE A 183 -51.15 1.96 -6.03
N PRO A 184 -52.40 1.99 -5.58
CA PRO A 184 -53.27 3.17 -5.72
C PRO A 184 -52.57 4.40 -5.10
N GLU A 185 -52.77 5.56 -5.72
CA GLU A 185 -52.08 6.80 -5.39
C GLU A 185 -52.23 7.19 -3.91
N ASP A 186 -53.43 7.07 -3.37
CA ASP A 186 -53.77 7.33 -1.97
C ASP A 186 -53.05 6.40 -0.97
N ARG A 187 -52.56 5.25 -1.42
CA ARG A 187 -51.88 4.25 -0.58
C ARG A 187 -50.33 4.33 -0.64
N ARG A 188 -49.76 4.97 -1.66
CA ARG A 188 -48.29 5.00 -1.87
C ARG A 188 -47.53 5.54 -0.68
N GLY A 189 -47.99 6.66 -0.11
CA GLY A 189 -47.37 7.25 1.09
C GLY A 189 -47.47 6.35 2.33
N HIS A 190 -48.60 5.63 2.46
CA HIS A 190 -48.75 4.64 3.56
C HIS A 190 -47.81 3.46 3.36
N MET A 191 -47.65 2.95 2.16
CA MET A 191 -46.75 1.83 1.87
C MET A 191 -45.28 2.21 2.15
N LEU A 192 -44.84 3.37 1.68
CA LEU A 192 -43.48 3.85 1.97
C LEU A 192 -43.22 4.00 3.48
N LYS A 193 -44.17 4.56 4.23
CA LYS A 193 -44.10 4.62 5.70
C LYS A 193 -44.00 3.25 6.35
N THR A 194 -44.75 2.27 5.84
CA THR A 194 -44.72 0.89 6.32
C THR A 194 -43.31 0.28 6.11
N TRP A 195 -42.76 0.39 4.91
CA TRP A 195 -41.41 -0.13 4.64
C TRP A 195 -40.33 0.55 5.49
N LEU A 196 -40.42 1.88 5.68
CA LEU A 196 -39.52 2.60 6.55
C LEU A 196 -39.61 2.13 8.02
N SER A 197 -40.82 1.80 8.50
CA SER A 197 -41.01 1.28 9.86
C SER A 197 -40.47 -0.15 10.05
N GLN A 198 -40.37 -0.90 8.96
CA GLN A 198 -39.89 -2.28 8.91
C GLN A 198 -38.38 -2.36 8.51
N ALA A 199 -37.74 -1.22 8.33
CA ALA A 199 -36.33 -1.16 7.90
C ALA A 199 -35.39 -1.95 8.81
N ALA A 200 -34.58 -2.82 8.24
CA ALA A 200 -33.68 -3.69 8.96
C ALA A 200 -32.40 -2.94 9.41
N PRO A 201 -31.98 -3.01 10.69
CA PRO A 201 -30.75 -2.34 11.15
C PRO A 201 -29.47 -3.06 10.71
N LYS A 202 -29.58 -4.19 10.07
CA LYS A 202 -28.47 -5.00 9.57
C LYS A 202 -28.75 -5.44 8.15
N LEU A 203 -27.71 -5.51 7.33
CA LEU A 203 -27.78 -6.15 6.02
C LEU A 203 -28.26 -7.61 6.15
N PRO A 204 -29.04 -8.10 5.20
CA PRO A 204 -29.36 -9.52 5.10
C PRO A 204 -28.06 -10.33 4.94
N ARG A 205 -28.18 -11.65 5.06
CA ARG A 205 -27.04 -12.53 4.84
C ARG A 205 -26.45 -12.26 3.45
N LYS A 206 -25.10 -12.09 3.38
CA LYS A 206 -24.43 -11.86 2.11
C LYS A 206 -24.87 -12.88 1.06
N PRO A 207 -25.42 -12.46 -0.07
CA PRO A 207 -25.81 -13.35 -1.13
C PRO A 207 -24.60 -14.12 -1.64
N LYS A 208 -24.79 -15.39 -1.95
CA LYS A 208 -23.77 -16.14 -2.70
C LYS A 208 -23.67 -15.48 -4.07
N ALA A 209 -22.45 -15.36 -4.60
CA ALA A 209 -22.28 -14.92 -5.98
C ALA A 209 -23.27 -15.69 -6.87
N LYS A 210 -24.01 -14.97 -7.72
CA LYS A 210 -24.87 -15.64 -8.71
C LYS A 210 -23.98 -16.60 -9.47
N ARG A 211 -24.12 -17.91 -9.20
CA ARG A 211 -23.58 -18.88 -10.12
C ARG A 211 -24.38 -18.66 -11.40
N PRO A 212 -23.72 -18.45 -12.56
CA PRO A 212 -24.42 -18.42 -13.83
C PRO A 212 -25.35 -19.62 -13.88
N VAL A 213 -26.53 -19.46 -14.43
CA VAL A 213 -27.57 -20.49 -14.41
C VAL A 213 -26.95 -21.75 -15.00
N GLN A 214 -26.96 -22.84 -14.26
CA GLN A 214 -26.20 -24.07 -14.54
C GLN A 214 -26.44 -24.62 -15.96
N SER A 215 -27.62 -24.36 -16.54
CA SER A 215 -27.99 -24.73 -17.93
C SER A 215 -27.21 -23.95 -19.00
N GLU A 216 -26.90 -22.67 -18.79
CA GLU A 216 -26.12 -21.85 -19.74
C GLU A 216 -24.64 -22.11 -19.64
N MET A 217 -24.11 -22.27 -18.41
CA MET A 217 -22.71 -22.63 -18.17
C MET A 217 -22.38 -24.03 -18.66
N ASP A 218 -23.28 -25.00 -18.47
CA ASP A 218 -23.04 -26.37 -18.94
C ASP A 218 -23.00 -26.42 -20.47
N ALA A 219 -23.79 -25.59 -21.16
CA ALA A 219 -23.76 -25.48 -22.62
C ALA A 219 -22.46 -24.85 -23.16
N GLU A 220 -21.96 -23.79 -22.52
CA GLU A 220 -20.67 -23.17 -22.86
C GLU A 220 -19.48 -24.06 -22.48
N ALA A 221 -19.51 -24.69 -21.31
CA ALA A 221 -18.52 -25.67 -20.90
C ALA A 221 -18.47 -26.88 -21.85
N ALA A 222 -19.63 -27.36 -22.31
CA ALA A 222 -19.70 -28.47 -23.25
C ALA A 222 -19.02 -28.18 -24.60
N LYS A 223 -18.93 -26.93 -25.04
CA LYS A 223 -18.18 -26.53 -26.25
C LYS A 223 -16.68 -26.75 -26.09
N LEU A 224 -16.15 -26.75 -24.88
CA LEU A 224 -14.76 -26.97 -24.56
C LEU A 224 -14.37 -28.46 -24.57
N PHE A 225 -15.35 -29.34 -24.76
CA PHE A 225 -15.14 -30.79 -24.95
C PHE A 225 -15.56 -31.15 -26.37
N GLY A 226 -14.93 -32.16 -26.95
CA GLY A 226 -15.22 -32.62 -28.31
C GLY A 226 -16.70 -33.02 -28.52
N THR A 227 -17.15 -33.13 -29.77
CA THR A 227 -18.50 -33.54 -30.12
C THR A 227 -18.73 -35.03 -29.82
N ARG A 228 -20.00 -35.44 -29.70
CA ARG A 228 -20.41 -36.81 -29.36
C ARG A 228 -19.82 -37.93 -30.24
N ASP A 229 -19.39 -37.59 -31.48
CA ASP A 229 -18.83 -38.55 -32.43
C ASP A 229 -17.30 -38.76 -32.33
N LYS A 230 -16.64 -38.06 -31.40
CA LYS A 230 -15.24 -38.26 -31.02
C LYS A 230 -15.16 -38.37 -29.50
N PRO A 231 -14.22 -39.16 -28.94
CA PRO A 231 -14.08 -39.25 -27.48
C PRO A 231 -13.96 -37.81 -26.92
N LEU A 232 -14.81 -37.51 -25.95
CA LEU A 232 -14.85 -36.20 -25.28
C LEU A 232 -13.47 -35.89 -24.73
N SER A 233 -12.73 -35.06 -25.43
CA SER A 233 -11.41 -34.59 -24.98
C SER A 233 -11.50 -33.12 -24.65
N PHE A 234 -10.97 -32.72 -23.49
CA PHE A 234 -10.86 -31.32 -23.10
C PHE A 234 -9.99 -30.56 -24.11
N LYS A 235 -10.40 -29.34 -24.41
CA LYS A 235 -9.70 -28.42 -25.31
C LYS A 235 -9.08 -27.28 -24.50
N PRO A 236 -7.88 -27.45 -23.98
CA PRO A 236 -7.27 -26.45 -23.11
C PRO A 236 -6.92 -25.13 -23.85
N VAL A 237 -6.72 -25.19 -25.19
CA VAL A 237 -6.47 -23.99 -26.02
C VAL A 237 -7.72 -23.09 -26.05
N ASP A 238 -8.88 -23.70 -26.31
CA ASP A 238 -10.14 -22.93 -26.36
C ASP A 238 -10.48 -22.35 -24.98
N ALA A 239 -10.20 -23.08 -23.90
CA ALA A 239 -10.39 -22.61 -22.54
C ALA A 239 -9.45 -21.45 -22.18
N ALA A 240 -8.16 -21.56 -22.54
CA ALA A 240 -7.18 -20.52 -22.32
C ALA A 240 -7.51 -19.23 -23.12
N GLN A 241 -7.95 -19.40 -24.38
CA GLN A 241 -8.36 -18.28 -25.22
C GLN A 241 -9.55 -17.51 -24.61
N LYS A 242 -10.58 -18.23 -24.14
CA LYS A 242 -11.71 -17.58 -23.46
C LYS A 242 -11.31 -16.78 -22.21
N ILE A 243 -10.28 -17.21 -21.49
CA ILE A 243 -9.76 -16.44 -20.36
C ILE A 243 -9.06 -15.18 -20.85
N MET A 244 -8.28 -15.26 -21.94
CA MET A 244 -7.58 -14.12 -22.53
C MET A 244 -8.56 -13.09 -23.11
N ASP A 245 -9.63 -13.53 -23.77
CA ASP A 245 -10.64 -12.66 -24.34
C ASP A 245 -11.41 -11.88 -23.26
N GLY A 246 -11.56 -12.46 -22.08
CA GLY A 246 -12.31 -11.84 -20.96
C GLY A 246 -11.48 -10.90 -20.07
N THR A 247 -10.13 -10.96 -20.11
CA THR A 247 -9.29 -10.12 -19.26
C THR A 247 -7.87 -10.07 -19.80
N PRO A 248 -7.28 -8.87 -19.99
CA PRO A 248 -5.89 -8.77 -20.36
C PRO A 248 -5.01 -9.51 -19.36
N ALA A 249 -4.10 -10.32 -19.85
CA ALA A 249 -3.18 -11.12 -19.07
C ALA A 249 -1.75 -11.00 -19.61
N ALA A 250 -0.77 -11.20 -18.75
CA ALA A 250 0.64 -11.20 -19.12
C ALA A 250 1.41 -12.21 -18.27
N ILE A 251 2.63 -12.56 -18.68
CA ILE A 251 3.52 -13.44 -17.94
C ILE A 251 4.54 -12.58 -17.19
N THR A 252 4.71 -12.84 -15.90
CA THR A 252 5.79 -12.23 -15.10
C THR A 252 7.15 -12.84 -15.48
N VAL A 253 8.24 -12.17 -15.08
CA VAL A 253 9.61 -12.70 -15.23
C VAL A 253 9.74 -14.10 -14.61
N GLU A 254 9.04 -14.34 -13.52
CA GLU A 254 8.99 -15.64 -12.81
C GLU A 254 8.09 -16.70 -13.49
N LYS A 255 7.54 -16.38 -14.67
CA LYS A 255 6.62 -17.24 -15.43
C LYS A 255 5.25 -17.45 -14.77
N ASN A 256 4.86 -16.61 -13.81
CA ASN A 256 3.50 -16.59 -13.29
C ASN A 256 2.57 -15.82 -14.24
N ILE A 257 1.29 -16.18 -14.24
CA ILE A 257 0.28 -15.45 -14.98
C ILE A 257 -0.20 -14.29 -14.13
N ALA A 258 -0.15 -13.07 -14.65
CA ALA A 258 -0.72 -11.88 -14.05
C ALA A 258 -1.95 -11.43 -14.86
N LEU A 259 -3.03 -11.11 -14.18
CA LEU A 259 -4.26 -10.59 -14.76
C LEU A 259 -4.31 -9.08 -14.56
N TYR A 260 -4.80 -8.35 -15.55
CA TYR A 260 -5.00 -6.90 -15.44
C TYR A 260 -6.34 -6.61 -14.75
N VAL A 261 -6.26 -6.14 -13.52
CA VAL A 261 -7.44 -5.85 -12.69
C VAL A 261 -7.24 -4.49 -12.02
N ASN A 262 -8.25 -3.63 -12.07
CA ASN A 262 -8.23 -2.30 -11.44
C ASN A 262 -7.00 -1.44 -11.83
N GLY A 263 -6.59 -1.50 -13.09
CA GLY A 263 -5.49 -0.68 -13.60
C GLY A 263 -4.09 -1.26 -13.41
N VAL A 264 -3.94 -2.48 -12.90
CA VAL A 264 -2.63 -3.07 -12.61
C VAL A 264 -2.61 -4.57 -12.90
N TYR A 265 -1.48 -5.09 -13.37
CA TYR A 265 -1.25 -6.53 -13.51
C TYR A 265 -0.95 -7.15 -12.15
N GLN A 266 -1.70 -8.18 -11.78
CA GLN A 266 -1.56 -8.84 -10.48
C GLN A 266 -1.50 -10.36 -10.67
N VAL A 267 -0.51 -10.99 -10.02
CA VAL A 267 -0.49 -12.45 -9.87
C VAL A 267 -1.52 -12.81 -8.80
N ASP A 268 -2.55 -13.54 -9.21
CA ASP A 268 -3.64 -14.00 -8.37
C ASP A 268 -4.08 -15.39 -8.84
N GLU A 269 -3.57 -16.43 -8.19
CA GLU A 269 -3.87 -17.80 -8.51
C GLU A 269 -5.33 -18.15 -8.25
N ASP A 270 -5.93 -17.58 -7.21
CA ASP A 270 -7.33 -17.79 -6.87
C ASP A 270 -8.26 -17.15 -7.91
N ALA A 271 -7.88 -16.02 -8.48
CA ALA A 271 -8.62 -15.39 -9.56
C ALA A 271 -8.59 -16.26 -10.84
N ILE A 272 -7.45 -16.87 -11.17
CA ILE A 272 -7.32 -17.78 -12.30
C ILE A 272 -8.15 -19.06 -12.05
N LEU A 273 -8.01 -19.65 -10.85
CA LEU A 273 -8.80 -20.81 -10.44
C LEU A 273 -10.30 -20.52 -10.54
N SER A 274 -10.74 -19.38 -10.00
CA SER A 274 -12.15 -18.96 -10.03
C SER A 274 -12.68 -18.84 -11.46
N ARG A 275 -11.89 -18.30 -12.39
CA ARG A 275 -12.27 -18.19 -13.82
C ARG A 275 -12.36 -19.55 -14.49
N VAL A 276 -11.40 -20.44 -14.26
CA VAL A 276 -11.44 -21.80 -14.81
C VAL A 276 -12.62 -22.57 -14.23
N VAL A 277 -12.89 -22.45 -12.94
CA VAL A 277 -14.06 -23.07 -12.30
C VAL A 277 -15.36 -22.51 -12.88
N SER A 278 -15.44 -21.19 -13.06
CA SER A 278 -16.62 -20.56 -13.68
C SER A 278 -16.82 -21.00 -15.13
N LEU A 279 -15.74 -21.18 -15.88
CA LEU A 279 -15.78 -21.60 -17.28
C LEU A 279 -16.19 -23.08 -17.43
N LEU A 280 -15.72 -23.96 -16.55
CA LEU A 280 -15.92 -25.42 -16.66
C LEU A 280 -17.11 -25.92 -15.83
N GLY A 281 -17.57 -25.17 -14.83
CA GLY A 281 -18.68 -25.58 -13.98
C GLY A 281 -18.46 -26.95 -13.35
N ASN A 282 -19.43 -27.87 -13.55
CA ASN A 282 -19.37 -29.23 -13.03
C ASN A 282 -18.31 -30.12 -13.69
N PHE A 283 -17.75 -29.72 -14.85
CA PHE A 283 -16.68 -30.43 -15.54
C PHE A 283 -15.29 -30.09 -15.00
N TYR A 284 -15.19 -29.17 -14.04
CA TYR A 284 -13.89 -28.78 -13.45
C TYR A 284 -13.17 -29.97 -12.82
N THR A 285 -11.89 -30.08 -13.15
CA THR A 285 -10.91 -30.92 -12.45
C THR A 285 -9.59 -30.19 -12.27
N PRO A 286 -8.79 -30.47 -11.24
CA PRO A 286 -7.45 -29.90 -11.07
C PRO A 286 -6.54 -30.11 -12.30
N GLY A 287 -6.70 -31.26 -13.00
CA GLY A 287 -5.97 -31.52 -14.23
C GLY A 287 -6.30 -30.55 -15.37
N PHE A 288 -7.55 -30.16 -15.51
CA PHE A 288 -7.97 -29.18 -16.52
C PHE A 288 -7.51 -27.75 -16.17
N LEU A 289 -7.50 -27.40 -14.89
CA LEU A 289 -6.86 -26.14 -14.43
C LEU A 289 -5.40 -26.10 -14.87
N LYS A 290 -4.63 -27.13 -14.55
CA LYS A 290 -3.20 -27.20 -14.93
C LYS A 290 -3.01 -27.10 -16.44
N GLN A 291 -3.77 -27.88 -17.23
CA GLN A 291 -3.68 -27.82 -18.70
C GLN A 291 -4.02 -26.44 -19.24
N THR A 292 -5.08 -25.80 -18.74
CA THR A 292 -5.49 -24.45 -19.14
C THR A 292 -4.42 -23.43 -18.81
N THR A 293 -3.86 -23.47 -17.59
CA THR A 293 -2.80 -22.51 -17.17
C THR A 293 -1.50 -22.71 -17.94
N ASP A 294 -1.12 -23.95 -18.23
CA ASP A 294 0.10 -24.23 -19.02
C ASP A 294 -0.05 -23.72 -20.46
N VAL A 295 -1.21 -23.97 -21.09
CA VAL A 295 -1.52 -23.44 -22.42
C VAL A 295 -1.62 -21.92 -22.41
N LEU A 296 -2.28 -21.32 -21.42
CA LEU A 296 -2.40 -19.88 -21.27
C LEU A 296 -1.01 -19.20 -21.20
N ARG A 297 -0.06 -19.78 -20.44
CA ARG A 297 1.34 -19.30 -20.46
C ARG A 297 1.95 -19.39 -21.86
N GLY A 298 1.71 -20.50 -22.57
CA GLY A 298 2.22 -20.69 -23.92
C GLY A 298 1.69 -19.65 -24.91
N LEU A 299 0.38 -19.36 -24.87
CA LEU A 299 -0.27 -18.37 -25.73
C LEU A 299 0.25 -16.95 -25.43
N LEU A 300 0.28 -16.57 -24.16
CA LEU A 300 0.81 -15.25 -23.73
C LEU A 300 2.27 -15.09 -24.13
N ALA A 301 3.08 -16.13 -24.02
CA ALA A 301 4.48 -16.11 -24.47
C ALA A 301 4.60 -15.93 -25.99
N ALA A 302 3.75 -16.62 -26.79
CA ALA A 302 3.73 -16.52 -28.24
C ALA A 302 3.28 -15.13 -28.72
N GLU A 303 2.35 -14.49 -28.00
CA GLU A 303 1.90 -13.11 -28.27
C GLU A 303 2.88 -12.04 -27.73
N GLY A 304 3.97 -12.42 -27.09
CA GLY A 304 4.92 -11.48 -26.49
C GLY A 304 4.36 -10.72 -25.27
N LYS A 305 3.25 -11.15 -24.70
CA LYS A 305 2.61 -10.55 -23.50
C LYS A 305 3.39 -10.93 -22.24
N LYS A 306 4.55 -10.31 -22.08
CA LYS A 306 5.42 -10.48 -20.91
C LYS A 306 5.55 -9.15 -20.19
N LEU A 307 5.36 -9.17 -18.88
CA LEU A 307 5.67 -8.01 -18.06
C LEU A 307 7.17 -7.76 -18.12
N PRO A 308 7.59 -6.51 -18.28
CA PRO A 308 9.00 -6.16 -18.31
C PRO A 308 9.59 -6.38 -16.91
N GLU A 309 10.87 -6.71 -16.86
CA GLU A 309 11.62 -6.72 -15.61
C GLU A 309 11.67 -5.31 -14.99
N HIS A 310 11.84 -4.31 -15.86
CA HIS A 310 11.87 -2.91 -15.48
C HIS A 310 10.91 -2.13 -16.40
N MET A 311 10.19 -1.20 -15.79
CA MET A 311 9.39 -0.27 -16.58
C MET A 311 10.31 0.59 -17.43
N SER A 312 9.99 0.77 -18.69
CA SER A 312 10.79 1.57 -19.61
C SER A 312 10.56 3.09 -19.51
N ARG A 313 9.53 3.49 -18.78
CA ARG A 313 9.13 4.88 -18.61
C ARG A 313 8.86 5.18 -17.14
N PRO A 314 9.15 6.40 -16.69
CA PRO A 314 8.84 6.84 -15.33
C PRO A 314 7.33 7.13 -15.18
N LEU A 315 6.52 6.09 -15.27
CA LEU A 315 5.06 6.14 -15.09
C LEU A 315 4.68 5.53 -13.75
N LEU A 316 4.12 6.34 -12.88
CA LEU A 316 3.60 5.91 -11.59
C LEU A 316 2.13 5.49 -11.73
N ASN A 317 1.79 4.30 -11.31
CA ASN A 317 0.42 3.82 -11.27
C ASN A 317 -0.24 4.22 -9.95
N CYS A 318 -1.21 5.13 -10.00
CA CYS A 318 -2.05 5.58 -8.89
C CYS A 318 -3.44 4.94 -8.98
N THR A 319 -4.25 5.07 -7.93
CA THR A 319 -5.61 4.50 -7.93
C THR A 319 -6.55 5.14 -8.95
N ASN A 320 -6.27 6.36 -9.38
CA ASN A 320 -7.08 7.13 -10.33
C ASN A 320 -6.46 7.28 -11.73
N GLY A 321 -5.31 6.67 -12.01
CA GLY A 321 -4.66 6.75 -13.32
C GLY A 321 -3.14 6.52 -13.25
N MET A 322 -2.48 6.77 -14.39
CA MET A 322 -1.02 6.71 -14.53
C MET A 322 -0.45 8.12 -14.54
N VAL A 323 0.49 8.44 -13.69
CA VAL A 323 1.16 9.75 -13.65
C VAL A 323 2.49 9.67 -14.39
N ASP A 324 2.69 10.49 -15.41
CA ASP A 324 4.02 10.70 -15.97
C ASP A 324 4.84 11.57 -14.99
N LEU A 325 5.87 10.96 -14.40
CA LEU A 325 6.69 11.60 -13.37
C LEU A 325 7.56 12.76 -13.88
N ARG A 326 7.69 12.93 -15.20
CA ARG A 326 8.43 14.05 -15.82
C ARG A 326 7.55 15.28 -15.95
N THR A 327 6.27 15.07 -16.30
CA THR A 327 5.33 16.16 -16.61
C THR A 327 4.32 16.41 -15.48
N GLY A 328 4.09 15.41 -14.62
CA GLY A 328 3.00 15.43 -13.63
C GLY A 328 1.62 15.21 -14.26
N GLU A 329 1.53 14.81 -15.53
CA GLU A 329 0.25 14.58 -16.21
C GLU A 329 -0.36 13.25 -15.78
N LEU A 330 -1.67 13.27 -15.47
CA LEU A 330 -2.45 12.08 -15.14
C LEU A 330 -3.06 11.49 -16.42
N LEU A 331 -2.63 10.31 -16.79
CA LEU A 331 -3.10 9.52 -17.93
C LEU A 331 -4.12 8.47 -17.48
N PRO A 332 -5.05 8.02 -18.34
CA PRO A 332 -5.95 6.92 -18.00
C PRO A 332 -5.18 5.60 -17.82
N HIS A 333 -5.71 4.70 -17.00
CA HIS A 333 -5.20 3.33 -16.92
C HIS A 333 -5.34 2.63 -18.27
N SER A 334 -4.30 1.89 -18.66
CA SER A 334 -4.31 1.01 -19.83
C SER A 334 -3.48 -0.25 -19.57
N PRO A 335 -3.91 -1.44 -19.99
CA PRO A 335 -3.10 -2.65 -19.96
C PRO A 335 -1.80 -2.53 -20.77
N GLU A 336 -1.76 -1.63 -21.78
CA GLU A 336 -0.57 -1.38 -22.59
C GLU A 336 0.59 -0.78 -21.81
N HIS A 337 0.33 -0.15 -20.66
CA HIS A 337 1.37 0.35 -19.78
C HIS A 337 2.13 -0.76 -19.06
N MET A 338 1.63 -2.00 -19.09
CA MET A 338 2.25 -3.20 -18.49
C MET A 338 2.64 -2.99 -17.02
N SER A 339 1.90 -2.14 -16.30
CA SER A 339 2.18 -1.81 -14.91
C SER A 339 1.77 -2.95 -13.97
N TYR A 340 2.71 -3.39 -13.13
CA TYR A 340 2.50 -4.47 -12.14
C TYR A 340 2.62 -3.98 -10.68
N VAL A 341 2.87 -2.69 -10.51
CA VAL A 341 2.94 -2.02 -9.21
C VAL A 341 1.99 -0.83 -9.22
N GLN A 342 1.18 -0.67 -8.17
CA GLN A 342 0.25 0.45 -8.02
C GLN A 342 0.33 0.97 -6.59
N VAL A 343 0.49 2.29 -6.42
CA VAL A 343 0.41 2.94 -5.11
C VAL A 343 -1.03 3.00 -4.62
N THR A 344 -1.21 3.16 -3.30
CA THR A 344 -2.54 3.12 -2.67
C THR A 344 -3.30 4.44 -2.73
N ALA A 345 -2.61 5.54 -3.07
CA ALA A 345 -3.19 6.87 -3.10
C ALA A 345 -3.63 7.28 -4.53
N ALA A 346 -4.65 8.12 -4.61
CA ALA A 346 -4.95 8.88 -5.81
C ALA A 346 -3.94 10.02 -5.99
N TYR A 347 -3.66 10.41 -7.21
CA TYR A 347 -2.87 11.60 -7.51
C TYR A 347 -3.79 12.82 -7.60
N GLU A 348 -3.69 13.72 -6.63
CA GLU A 348 -4.53 14.92 -6.52
C GLU A 348 -3.66 16.13 -6.19
N PRO A 349 -3.09 16.82 -7.19
CA PRO A 349 -2.13 17.90 -7.00
C PRO A 349 -2.69 19.14 -6.28
N ASP A 350 -4.01 19.33 -6.29
CA ASP A 350 -4.68 20.45 -5.65
C ASP A 350 -5.04 20.21 -4.17
N THR A 351 -4.81 19.00 -3.66
CA THR A 351 -5.09 18.67 -2.26
C THR A 351 -4.05 19.33 -1.35
N ALA A 352 -4.51 20.22 -0.46
CA ALA A 352 -3.65 20.87 0.52
C ALA A 352 -3.13 19.89 1.58
N THR A 353 -1.89 20.13 2.06
CA THR A 353 -1.21 19.28 3.03
C THR A 353 -0.68 20.06 4.24
N PRO A 354 -1.54 20.82 4.96
CA PRO A 354 -1.07 21.70 6.03
C PRO A 354 -0.53 20.95 7.25
N ASN A 355 -1.12 19.79 7.60
CA ASN A 355 -0.65 19.02 8.75
C ASN A 355 0.69 18.35 8.45
N TYR A 356 0.85 17.81 7.24
CA TYR A 356 2.10 17.25 6.78
C TYR A 356 3.23 18.29 6.75
N ASP A 357 2.99 19.47 6.16
CA ASP A 357 4.00 20.52 6.07
C ASP A 357 4.42 21.01 7.46
N ALA A 358 3.47 21.30 8.34
CA ALA A 358 3.74 21.76 9.70
C ALA A 358 4.55 20.72 10.50
N TRP A 359 4.09 19.46 10.49
CA TRP A 359 4.75 18.39 11.21
C TRP A 359 6.15 18.11 10.68
N LEU A 360 6.34 18.01 9.36
CA LEU A 360 7.65 17.64 8.80
C LEU A 360 8.67 18.76 9.03
N ARG A 361 8.27 20.03 8.90
CA ARG A 361 9.13 21.18 9.22
C ARG A 361 9.56 21.19 10.68
N GLU A 362 8.63 20.89 11.60
CA GLU A 362 8.97 20.81 13.01
C GLU A 362 9.89 19.62 13.30
N ALA A 363 9.64 18.47 12.72
CA ALA A 363 10.44 17.26 12.93
C ALA A 363 11.89 17.40 12.44
N LEU A 364 12.09 18.12 11.32
CA LEU A 364 13.43 18.31 10.70
C LEU A 364 14.17 19.55 11.21
N ARG A 365 13.52 20.47 11.92
CA ARG A 365 14.12 21.74 12.35
C ARG A 365 15.28 21.50 13.30
N GLN A 366 16.47 21.83 12.88
CA GLN A 366 17.67 21.83 13.72
C GLN A 366 17.74 23.10 14.55
N GLU A 367 18.45 23.07 15.65
CA GLU A 367 18.69 24.24 16.49
C GLU A 367 19.40 25.33 15.69
N GLY A 368 18.88 26.54 15.72
CA GLY A 368 19.39 27.69 14.96
C GLY A 368 19.11 27.68 13.45
N ALA A 369 18.44 26.67 12.90
CA ALA A 369 18.12 26.61 11.47
C ALA A 369 17.08 27.66 11.07
N THR A 370 17.35 28.37 9.99
CA THR A 370 16.44 29.31 9.36
C THR A 370 15.29 28.57 8.66
N ASP A 371 14.17 29.26 8.40
CA ASP A 371 13.03 28.67 7.67
C ASP A 371 13.41 28.24 6.23
N ALA A 372 14.38 28.90 5.61
CA ALA A 372 14.90 28.52 4.29
C ALA A 372 15.69 27.20 4.34
N GLU A 373 16.52 27.00 5.36
CA GLU A 373 17.26 25.75 5.56
C GLU A 373 16.30 24.59 5.87
N VAL A 374 15.30 24.82 6.72
CA VAL A 374 14.25 23.81 6.99
C VAL A 374 13.48 23.46 5.72
N ALA A 375 13.14 24.46 4.89
CA ALA A 375 12.48 24.21 3.61
C ALA A 375 13.35 23.37 2.67
N ALA A 376 14.66 23.63 2.62
CA ALA A 376 15.60 22.84 1.83
C ALA A 376 15.71 21.38 2.33
N MET A 377 15.67 21.15 3.65
CA MET A 377 15.64 19.79 4.22
C MET A 377 14.33 19.05 3.87
N VAL A 378 13.19 19.76 3.91
CA VAL A 378 11.89 19.20 3.48
C VAL A 378 11.94 18.84 2.00
N ASP A 379 12.43 19.72 1.15
CA ASP A 379 12.58 19.44 -0.28
C ASP A 379 13.47 18.22 -0.53
N ASP A 380 14.59 18.10 0.18
CA ASP A 380 15.55 17.01 0.01
C ASP A 380 14.98 15.63 0.45
N ILE A 381 14.24 15.58 1.57
CA ILE A 381 13.60 14.33 2.01
C ILE A 381 12.44 13.93 1.10
N GLU A 382 11.66 14.91 0.60
CA GLU A 382 10.59 14.66 -0.37
C GLU A 382 11.13 14.16 -1.71
N GLU A 383 12.24 14.73 -2.20
CA GLU A 383 12.92 14.26 -3.40
C GLU A 383 13.43 12.82 -3.22
N THR A 384 13.98 12.52 -2.06
CA THR A 384 14.46 11.17 -1.73
C THR A 384 13.30 10.19 -1.64
N ALA A 385 12.19 10.55 -0.98
CA ALA A 385 10.97 9.76 -0.94
C ALA A 385 10.38 9.57 -2.35
N GLY A 386 10.42 10.62 -3.18
CA GLY A 386 9.99 10.60 -4.57
C GLY A 386 10.73 9.57 -5.45
N THR A 387 11.97 9.22 -5.12
CA THR A 387 12.70 8.17 -5.88
C THR A 387 12.05 6.79 -5.79
N MET A 388 11.23 6.52 -4.76
CA MET A 388 10.41 5.32 -4.63
C MET A 388 9.35 5.22 -5.74
N LEU A 389 8.90 6.36 -6.27
CA LEU A 389 7.75 6.43 -7.16
C LEU A 389 8.09 6.05 -8.60
N ASP A 390 9.37 6.00 -8.96
CA ASP A 390 9.81 5.69 -10.33
C ASP A 390 10.17 4.22 -10.49
N PRO A 391 9.31 3.41 -11.12
CA PRO A 391 9.57 1.99 -11.33
C PRO A 391 10.55 1.73 -12.48
N SER A 392 11.08 2.77 -13.15
CA SER A 392 11.97 2.63 -14.30
C SER A 392 13.46 2.70 -13.95
N ARG A 393 13.79 2.90 -12.68
CA ARG A 393 15.18 3.06 -12.23
C ARG A 393 15.45 2.46 -10.86
N THR A 394 16.71 2.14 -10.61
CA THR A 394 17.21 1.74 -9.29
C THR A 394 17.51 2.99 -8.44
N PRO A 395 16.97 3.12 -7.23
CA PRO A 395 17.38 4.15 -6.28
C PRO A 395 18.83 3.89 -5.83
N SER A 396 19.75 4.80 -6.15
CA SER A 396 21.19 4.66 -5.84
C SER A 396 21.55 5.07 -4.41
N LYS A 397 20.57 5.53 -3.63
CA LYS A 397 20.77 5.90 -2.23
C LYS A 397 19.70 5.31 -1.34
N THR A 398 20.10 5.01 -0.11
CA THR A 398 19.22 4.55 0.97
C THR A 398 18.76 5.74 1.79
N LEU A 399 17.47 5.86 2.01
CA LEU A 399 16.90 6.83 2.94
C LEU A 399 17.23 6.39 4.38
N PHE A 400 17.94 7.20 5.12
CA PHE A 400 18.32 6.87 6.48
C PHE A 400 17.87 7.95 7.47
N LEU A 401 16.95 7.59 8.37
CA LEU A 401 16.39 8.50 9.38
C LEU A 401 17.04 8.23 10.73
N PHE A 402 17.64 9.24 11.35
CA PHE A 402 18.26 9.09 12.67
C PHE A 402 17.89 10.24 13.61
N GLY A 403 18.02 10.03 14.91
CA GLY A 403 17.67 11.00 15.94
C GLY A 403 17.03 10.33 17.16
N PRO A 404 16.67 11.10 18.20
CA PRO A 404 16.13 10.57 19.45
C PRO A 404 14.84 9.80 19.27
N SER A 405 14.46 9.03 20.28
CA SER A 405 13.15 8.36 20.32
C SER A 405 12.02 9.39 20.23
N ARG A 406 10.88 8.98 19.62
CA ARG A 406 9.68 9.83 19.44
C ARG A 406 9.92 11.13 18.65
N SER A 407 10.85 11.13 17.71
CA SER A 407 11.16 12.29 16.87
C SER A 407 10.39 12.35 15.53
N GLY A 408 9.50 11.39 15.26
CA GLY A 408 8.72 11.34 14.02
C GLY A 408 9.29 10.41 12.94
N LYS A 409 10.47 9.78 13.12
CA LYS A 409 11.06 8.84 12.16
C LYS A 409 10.10 7.74 11.73
N SER A 410 9.50 7.05 12.70
CA SER A 410 8.55 5.95 12.43
C SER A 410 7.28 6.46 11.76
N THR A 411 6.85 7.70 12.02
CA THR A 411 5.72 8.34 11.34
C THR A 411 6.02 8.55 9.87
N PHE A 412 7.23 9.03 9.53
CA PHE A 412 7.64 9.19 8.13
C PHE A 412 7.74 7.83 7.40
N LEU A 413 8.29 6.81 8.06
CA LEU A 413 8.34 5.46 7.47
C LEU A 413 6.94 4.85 7.27
N ARG A 414 5.99 5.08 8.19
CA ARG A 414 4.60 4.67 8.01
C ARG A 414 3.94 5.40 6.83
N LEU A 415 4.26 6.68 6.64
CA LEU A 415 3.76 7.46 5.51
C LEU A 415 4.28 6.93 4.16
N LEU A 416 5.59 6.62 4.07
CA LEU A 416 6.14 5.93 2.89
C LEU A 416 5.40 4.63 2.59
N ARG A 417 5.19 3.82 3.64
CA ARG A 417 4.45 2.56 3.52
C ARG A 417 2.98 2.76 3.14
N ALA A 418 2.35 3.82 3.64
CA ALA A 418 0.97 4.16 3.30
C ALA A 418 0.84 4.51 1.81
N VAL A 419 1.78 5.26 1.24
CA VAL A 419 1.82 5.56 -0.20
C VAL A 419 2.11 4.31 -1.01
N ALA A 420 3.18 3.59 -0.70
CA ALA A 420 3.57 2.38 -1.44
C ALA A 420 2.53 1.26 -1.37
N GLY A 421 1.89 1.11 -0.21
CA GLY A 421 1.00 0.00 0.11
C GLY A 421 1.74 -1.23 0.63
N ALA A 422 1.06 -2.03 1.45
CA ALA A 422 1.66 -3.22 2.08
C ALA A 422 2.17 -4.25 1.05
N ARG A 423 1.47 -4.42 -0.06
CA ARG A 423 1.84 -5.34 -1.14
C ARG A 423 3.19 -4.98 -1.77
N ASN A 424 3.48 -3.69 -1.91
CA ASN A 424 4.67 -3.17 -2.57
C ASN A 424 5.81 -2.85 -1.58
N THR A 425 5.64 -3.23 -0.31
CA THR A 425 6.61 -2.98 0.75
C THR A 425 7.20 -4.28 1.28
N SER A 426 8.49 -4.27 1.56
CA SER A 426 9.22 -5.31 2.31
C SER A 426 9.81 -4.74 3.61
N ALA A 427 10.33 -5.62 4.47
CA ALA A 427 10.85 -5.23 5.79
C ALA A 427 12.19 -5.94 6.09
N VAL A 428 13.12 -5.88 5.15
CA VAL A 428 14.44 -6.49 5.28
C VAL A 428 15.38 -5.52 5.98
N THR A 429 15.99 -5.95 7.09
CA THR A 429 16.94 -5.13 7.83
C THR A 429 18.32 -5.15 7.16
N LEU A 430 19.16 -4.14 7.45
CA LEU A 430 20.55 -4.12 6.98
C LEU A 430 21.32 -5.37 7.44
N HIS A 431 21.04 -5.84 8.66
CA HIS A 431 21.67 -7.04 9.23
C HIS A 431 21.24 -8.31 8.48
N ASN A 432 19.95 -8.43 8.13
CA ASN A 432 19.48 -9.57 7.33
C ASN A 432 20.08 -9.57 5.92
N LEU A 433 20.30 -8.40 5.31
CA LEU A 433 21.01 -8.31 4.03
C LEU A 433 22.45 -8.85 4.13
N ALA A 434 23.10 -8.74 5.31
CA ALA A 434 24.45 -9.23 5.52
C ALA A 434 24.51 -10.74 5.83
N THR A 435 23.43 -11.32 6.38
CA THR A 435 23.50 -12.67 6.99
C THR A 435 22.53 -13.69 6.39
N ASP A 436 21.44 -13.27 5.77
CA ASP A 436 20.40 -14.16 5.23
C ASP A 436 20.44 -14.23 3.71
N GLN A 437 20.81 -15.39 3.17
CA GLN A 437 20.86 -15.65 1.72
C GLN A 437 19.50 -15.50 1.00
N PHE A 438 18.40 -15.50 1.74
CA PHE A 438 17.05 -15.35 1.19
C PHE A 438 16.53 -13.90 1.24
N ALA A 439 17.26 -13.02 1.92
CA ALA A 439 16.85 -11.64 2.15
C ALA A 439 16.61 -10.87 0.85
N ALA A 440 17.51 -11.01 -0.13
CA ALA A 440 17.42 -10.31 -1.41
C ALA A 440 16.12 -10.62 -2.16
N ALA A 441 15.62 -11.86 -2.10
CA ALA A 441 14.42 -12.26 -2.81
C ALA A 441 13.15 -11.49 -2.34
N ASN A 442 13.17 -10.95 -1.11
CA ASN A 442 12.06 -10.18 -0.57
C ASN A 442 12.01 -8.75 -1.13
N LEU A 443 13.06 -8.29 -1.80
CA LEU A 443 13.10 -6.97 -2.45
C LEU A 443 12.53 -7.00 -3.87
N TYR A 444 12.53 -8.17 -4.51
CA TYR A 444 12.06 -8.32 -5.88
C TYR A 444 10.60 -7.91 -6.05
N GLY A 445 10.33 -7.03 -7.03
CA GLY A 445 8.98 -6.53 -7.33
C GLY A 445 8.40 -5.60 -6.26
N LYS A 446 9.23 -5.07 -5.35
CA LYS A 446 8.84 -4.09 -4.34
C LYS A 446 9.25 -2.68 -4.76
N MET A 447 8.49 -1.68 -4.32
CA MET A 447 8.81 -0.26 -4.44
C MET A 447 9.62 0.23 -3.25
N LEU A 448 9.37 -0.34 -2.08
CA LEU A 448 9.87 0.14 -0.81
C LEU A 448 10.31 -1.02 0.08
N ASN A 449 11.48 -0.88 0.70
CA ASN A 449 11.87 -1.67 1.84
C ASN A 449 12.00 -0.78 3.06
N VAL A 450 11.25 -1.06 4.11
CA VAL A 450 11.26 -0.30 5.36
C VAL A 450 11.67 -1.20 6.51
N ALA A 451 12.78 -0.86 7.18
CA ALA A 451 13.12 -1.44 8.46
C ALA A 451 13.37 -0.33 9.49
N ALA A 452 12.45 -0.26 10.46
CA ALA A 452 12.56 0.63 11.60
C ALA A 452 13.44 0.01 12.68
N ASP A 453 14.01 0.87 13.53
CA ASP A 453 14.80 0.49 14.71
C ASP A 453 15.91 -0.52 14.39
N LEU A 454 16.80 -0.11 13.48
CA LEU A 454 18.00 -0.90 13.21
C LEU A 454 18.79 -1.05 14.53
N SER A 455 19.15 -2.29 14.80
CA SER A 455 20.08 -2.58 15.91
C SER A 455 21.42 -1.86 15.69
N ASN A 456 21.98 -1.31 16.74
CA ASN A 456 23.31 -0.72 16.73
C ASN A 456 24.43 -1.75 16.58
N LYS A 457 24.09 -3.06 16.47
CA LYS A 457 25.03 -4.14 16.25
C LYS A 457 25.84 -3.89 15.00
N HIS A 458 27.11 -4.28 15.08
CA HIS A 458 28.05 -4.18 13.97
C HIS A 458 27.62 -5.04 12.76
N VAL A 459 27.73 -4.47 11.56
CA VAL A 459 27.48 -5.17 10.29
C VAL A 459 28.81 -5.42 9.58
N GLU A 460 29.18 -6.71 9.43
CA GLU A 460 30.46 -7.11 8.88
C GLU A 460 30.51 -7.08 7.35
N ASP A 461 29.46 -7.58 6.70
CA ASP A 461 29.39 -7.69 5.23
C ASP A 461 28.33 -6.75 4.64
N LEU A 462 28.77 -5.83 3.81
CA LEU A 462 27.95 -4.88 3.07
C LEU A 462 27.87 -5.19 1.57
N SER A 463 28.35 -6.34 1.13
CA SER A 463 28.45 -6.67 -0.30
C SER A 463 27.06 -6.63 -0.97
N LEU A 464 26.08 -7.33 -0.40
CA LEU A 464 24.71 -7.32 -0.94
C LEU A 464 24.06 -5.92 -0.87
N PHE A 465 24.29 -5.17 0.23
CA PHE A 465 23.82 -3.79 0.33
C PHE A 465 24.39 -2.89 -0.77
N LYS A 466 25.67 -3.04 -1.09
CA LYS A 466 26.33 -2.29 -2.18
C LYS A 466 25.73 -2.65 -3.55
N MET A 467 25.43 -3.92 -3.79
CA MET A 467 24.80 -4.39 -5.02
C MET A 467 23.38 -3.82 -5.20
N ILE A 468 22.51 -3.89 -4.16
CA ILE A 468 21.13 -3.40 -4.26
C ILE A 468 21.01 -1.88 -4.40
N THR A 469 22.07 -1.13 -4.11
CA THR A 469 22.16 0.33 -4.27
C THR A 469 23.10 0.75 -5.41
N GLY A 470 23.59 -0.18 -6.19
CA GLY A 470 24.62 0.04 -7.23
C GLY A 470 24.19 -0.28 -8.66
N GLU A 471 22.91 -0.57 -8.91
CA GLU A 471 22.41 -1.05 -10.21
C GLU A 471 22.99 -2.40 -10.64
N ASP A 472 23.67 -3.11 -9.72
CA ASP A 472 24.22 -4.44 -9.99
C ASP A 472 23.10 -5.48 -10.07
N VAL A 473 23.36 -6.55 -10.85
CA VAL A 473 22.49 -7.72 -10.89
C VAL A 473 22.66 -8.50 -9.59
N VAL A 474 21.56 -8.69 -8.87
CA VAL A 474 21.50 -9.40 -7.60
C VAL A 474 21.01 -10.81 -7.82
N GLN A 475 21.79 -11.80 -7.39
CA GLN A 475 21.36 -13.17 -7.33
C GLN A 475 20.52 -13.43 -6.07
N ALA A 476 19.33 -13.98 -6.24
CA ALA A 476 18.38 -14.23 -5.15
C ALA A 476 17.92 -15.67 -5.09
N ASN A 477 17.81 -16.18 -3.86
CA ASN A 477 17.34 -17.53 -3.57
C ASN A 477 15.96 -17.45 -2.92
N ARG A 478 15.03 -18.33 -3.36
CA ARG A 478 13.76 -18.55 -2.66
C ARG A 478 13.77 -19.90 -1.96
N LYS A 479 13.25 -19.93 -0.75
CA LYS A 479 13.05 -21.21 -0.04
C LYS A 479 12.10 -22.08 -0.85
N TYR A 480 12.57 -23.27 -1.23
CA TYR A 480 11.85 -24.23 -2.10
C TYR A 480 11.58 -23.75 -3.54
N GLY A 481 12.22 -22.67 -3.99
CA GLY A 481 12.09 -22.12 -5.34
C GLY A 481 13.40 -22.13 -6.12
N ASN A 482 13.32 -21.83 -7.41
CA ASN A 482 14.51 -21.67 -8.24
C ASN A 482 15.23 -20.36 -7.90
N GLN A 483 16.55 -20.37 -8.03
CA GLN A 483 17.38 -19.19 -8.02
C GLN A 483 17.03 -18.30 -9.22
N PHE A 484 17.06 -16.99 -9.04
CA PHE A 484 16.81 -16.00 -10.08
C PHE A 484 17.70 -14.78 -9.86
N GLU A 485 17.81 -13.97 -10.88
CA GLU A 485 18.58 -12.72 -10.89
C GLU A 485 17.64 -11.55 -11.14
N PHE A 486 17.92 -10.41 -10.52
CA PHE A 486 17.17 -9.18 -10.72
C PHE A 486 18.02 -7.95 -10.38
N THR A 487 17.66 -6.79 -10.92
CA THR A 487 18.18 -5.49 -10.49
C THR A 487 17.18 -4.84 -9.51
N ASN A 488 17.67 -4.32 -8.39
CA ASN A 488 16.81 -3.76 -7.38
C ASN A 488 16.17 -2.43 -7.84
N GLN A 489 14.85 -2.30 -7.69
CA GLN A 489 14.10 -1.06 -7.94
C GLN A 489 13.51 -0.46 -6.65
N CYS A 490 13.72 -1.16 -5.56
CA CYS A 490 13.14 -0.82 -4.27
C CYS A 490 13.95 0.29 -3.60
N LEU A 491 13.30 1.39 -3.20
CA LEU A 491 13.92 2.33 -2.27
C LEU A 491 14.10 1.65 -0.92
N VAL A 492 15.33 1.59 -0.46
CA VAL A 492 15.64 1.09 0.88
C VAL A 492 15.57 2.24 1.88
N ALA A 493 14.75 2.10 2.92
CA ALA A 493 14.54 3.09 3.96
C ALA A 493 14.78 2.46 5.35
N PHE A 494 15.66 3.08 6.12
CA PHE A 494 16.00 2.65 7.47
C PHE A 494 15.78 3.76 8.48
N SER A 495 15.49 3.38 9.73
CA SER A 495 15.63 4.31 10.85
C SER A 495 16.36 3.68 12.01
N ALA A 496 17.05 4.51 12.77
CA ALA A 496 17.73 4.12 14.01
C ALA A 496 17.74 5.27 15.02
N ASN A 497 17.75 4.95 16.30
CA ASN A 497 18.05 5.93 17.35
C ASN A 497 19.58 6.12 17.43
N GLU A 498 20.31 5.02 17.33
CA GLU A 498 21.77 4.97 17.24
C GLU A 498 22.19 4.32 15.92
N LEU A 499 23.25 4.85 15.32
CA LEU A 499 23.70 4.35 14.02
C LEU A 499 24.41 3.01 14.17
N PRO A 500 24.12 2.00 13.32
CA PRO A 500 24.89 0.77 13.31
C PRO A 500 26.33 1.08 12.86
N THR A 501 27.30 0.50 13.55
CA THR A 501 28.68 0.56 13.11
C THR A 501 28.93 -0.44 11.99
N VAL A 502 29.78 -0.10 11.04
CA VAL A 502 30.10 -0.96 9.90
C VAL A 502 31.61 -1.24 9.83
N SER A 503 31.99 -2.45 9.41
CA SER A 503 33.41 -2.84 9.32
C SER A 503 34.16 -2.05 8.25
N GLU A 504 33.49 -1.72 7.17
CA GLU A 504 33.95 -0.83 6.14
C GLU A 504 33.22 0.52 6.26
N ALA A 505 33.65 1.40 7.17
CA ALA A 505 33.31 2.82 7.11
C ALA A 505 33.95 3.45 5.85
N SER A 506 33.75 2.77 4.71
CA SER A 506 34.28 3.22 3.44
C SER A 506 33.42 4.37 2.95
N ARG A 507 34.06 5.31 2.30
CA ARG A 507 33.39 6.38 1.55
C ARG A 507 32.23 5.83 0.69
N ALA A 508 32.39 4.62 0.15
CA ALA A 508 31.37 3.91 -0.63
C ALA A 508 30.09 3.60 0.14
N TYR A 509 30.15 3.32 1.46
CA TYR A 509 28.95 3.17 2.29
C TYR A 509 28.28 4.52 2.55
N ALA A 510 29.05 5.52 2.98
CA ALA A 510 28.52 6.86 3.24
C ALA A 510 27.89 7.50 1.98
N GLU A 511 28.51 7.31 0.80
CA GLU A 511 27.98 7.80 -0.46
C GLU A 511 26.65 7.14 -0.87
N ARG A 512 26.36 5.92 -0.38
CA ARG A 512 25.09 5.23 -0.62
C ARG A 512 24.00 5.56 0.39
N MET A 513 24.34 6.26 1.46
CA MET A 513 23.37 6.73 2.44
C MET A 513 22.92 8.15 2.12
N LYS A 514 21.64 8.41 2.35
CA LYS A 514 21.03 9.74 2.34
C LYS A 514 20.45 9.97 3.73
N PRO A 515 21.28 10.49 4.66
CA PRO A 515 20.90 10.65 6.06
C PRO A 515 20.02 11.88 6.26
N PHE A 516 19.01 11.74 7.13
CA PHE A 516 18.16 12.83 7.62
C PHE A 516 18.10 12.79 9.14
N ASN A 517 18.47 13.88 9.76
CA ASN A 517 18.43 14.05 11.20
C ASN A 517 17.03 14.54 11.62
N PHE A 518 16.41 13.84 12.58
CA PHE A 518 15.16 14.19 13.25
C PHE A 518 15.47 14.58 14.69
N PRO A 519 15.96 15.79 14.95
CA PRO A 519 16.53 16.13 16.25
C PRO A 519 15.50 16.33 17.35
N ASN A 520 14.24 16.62 17.00
CA ASN A 520 13.22 17.06 17.95
C ASN A 520 12.38 15.91 18.47
N SER A 521 12.45 15.63 19.79
CA SER A 521 11.57 14.68 20.43
C SER A 521 10.20 15.30 20.72
N PHE A 522 9.13 14.58 20.39
CA PHE A 522 7.74 14.93 20.70
C PHE A 522 7.25 14.27 21.98
N ALA A 523 8.13 13.66 22.78
CA ALA A 523 7.77 13.00 24.03
C ALA A 523 6.96 13.93 24.96
N GLY A 524 5.80 13.47 25.40
CA GLY A 524 4.89 14.24 26.25
C GLY A 524 4.02 15.29 25.55
N ARG A 525 4.21 15.49 24.23
CA ARG A 525 3.40 16.40 23.41
C ARG A 525 2.96 15.76 22.07
N GLU A 526 2.84 14.43 22.06
CA GLU A 526 2.43 13.69 20.88
C GLU A 526 1.01 14.02 20.45
N ASP A 527 0.82 14.35 19.20
CA ASP A 527 -0.52 14.46 18.58
C ASP A 527 -1.01 13.06 18.18
N LYS A 528 -1.92 12.50 18.98
CA LYS A 528 -2.50 11.17 18.75
C LYS A 528 -3.36 11.11 17.47
N THR A 529 -3.76 12.26 16.91
CA THR A 529 -4.59 12.36 15.70
C THR A 529 -3.75 12.63 14.45
N LEU A 530 -2.43 12.78 14.60
CA LEU A 530 -1.54 13.13 13.49
C LEU A 530 -1.60 12.10 12.36
N GLU A 531 -1.64 10.81 12.70
CA GLU A 531 -1.67 9.74 11.68
C GLU A 531 -2.93 9.83 10.83
N ASP A 532 -4.10 10.04 11.43
CA ASP A 532 -5.36 10.20 10.70
C ASP A 532 -5.35 11.47 9.82
N LYS A 533 -4.78 12.57 10.33
CA LYS A 533 -4.61 13.82 9.56
C LYS A 533 -3.71 13.59 8.33
N LEU A 534 -2.56 12.93 8.51
CA LEU A 534 -1.65 12.62 7.42
C LEU A 534 -2.28 11.66 6.40
N MET A 535 -3.05 10.66 6.86
CA MET A 535 -3.78 9.77 5.95
C MET A 535 -4.85 10.49 5.14
N SER A 536 -5.51 11.49 5.70
CA SER A 536 -6.47 12.32 4.94
C SER A 536 -5.80 13.21 3.89
N GLU A 537 -4.55 13.59 4.09
CA GLU A 537 -3.74 14.39 3.16
C GLU A 537 -2.93 13.53 2.14
N LEU A 538 -3.04 12.20 2.20
CA LEU A 538 -2.19 11.28 1.43
C LEU A 538 -2.18 11.55 -0.08
N PRO A 539 -3.29 11.89 -0.76
CA PRO A 539 -3.28 12.24 -2.18
C PRO A 539 -2.43 13.48 -2.49
N GLY A 540 -2.51 14.51 -1.65
CA GLY A 540 -1.70 15.72 -1.77
C GLY A 540 -0.22 15.48 -1.45
N ILE A 541 0.08 14.66 -0.44
CA ILE A 541 1.45 14.26 -0.09
C ILE A 541 2.10 13.52 -1.25
N LEU A 542 1.39 12.57 -1.86
CA LEU A 542 1.85 11.89 -3.06
C LEU A 542 2.17 12.90 -4.18
N ALA A 543 1.28 13.86 -4.41
CA ALA A 543 1.48 14.88 -5.44
C ALA A 543 2.70 15.77 -5.16
N ARG A 544 2.96 16.11 -3.89
CA ARG A 544 4.20 16.81 -3.49
C ARG A 544 5.44 15.98 -3.81
N TRP A 545 5.43 14.67 -3.52
CA TRP A 545 6.57 13.79 -3.81
C TRP A 545 6.78 13.60 -5.31
N VAL A 546 5.71 13.54 -6.11
CA VAL A 546 5.81 13.55 -7.59
C VAL A 546 6.48 14.84 -8.08
N LYS A 547 6.05 16.00 -7.57
CA LYS A 547 6.66 17.29 -7.90
C LYS A 547 8.12 17.38 -7.46
N ALA A 548 8.43 16.88 -6.27
CA ALA A 548 9.79 16.80 -5.75
C ALA A 548 10.67 15.91 -6.63
N TYR A 549 10.14 14.75 -7.06
CA TYR A 549 10.84 13.87 -7.97
C TYR A 549 11.07 14.51 -9.35
N GLY A 550 10.15 15.32 -9.83
CA GLY A 550 10.37 16.14 -11.03
C GLY A 550 11.58 17.07 -10.91
N ARG A 551 11.79 17.71 -9.74
CA ARG A 551 13.00 18.52 -9.47
C ARG A 551 14.27 17.65 -9.45
N PHE A 552 14.20 16.47 -8.83
CA PHE A 552 15.29 15.49 -8.84
C PHE A 552 15.69 15.10 -10.27
N LEU A 553 14.73 14.80 -11.15
CA LEU A 553 14.99 14.46 -12.55
C LEU A 553 15.61 15.64 -13.33
N ALA A 554 15.09 16.85 -13.13
CA ALA A 554 15.59 18.07 -13.78
C ALA A 554 17.03 18.38 -13.38
N ARG A 555 17.42 18.10 -12.12
CA ARG A 555 18.80 18.29 -11.63
C ARG A 555 19.74 17.14 -12.05
N GLY A 556 19.22 15.98 -12.43
CA GLY A 556 19.96 14.80 -12.80
C GLY A 556 20.45 13.96 -11.61
N GLY A 557 19.87 14.10 -10.42
CA GLY A 557 20.22 13.30 -9.25
C GLY A 557 19.90 13.92 -7.89
N TYR A 558 20.41 13.30 -6.82
CA TYR A 558 20.21 13.73 -5.45
C TYR A 558 20.83 15.11 -5.17
N GLY A 559 20.15 15.92 -4.38
CA GLY A 559 20.71 17.12 -3.78
C GLY A 559 21.87 16.82 -2.83
N LYS A 560 22.66 17.83 -2.55
CA LYS A 560 23.70 17.70 -1.52
C LYS A 560 23.02 17.58 -0.15
N THR A 561 23.42 16.58 0.62
CA THR A 561 23.05 16.52 2.03
C THR A 561 23.70 17.71 2.75
N ASP A 562 23.00 18.28 3.70
CA ASP A 562 23.57 19.28 4.61
C ASP A 562 24.87 18.76 5.24
N ALA A 563 25.91 19.61 5.21
CA ALA A 563 27.26 19.22 5.61
C ALA A 563 27.33 18.79 7.09
N ALA A 564 26.56 19.42 7.95
CA ALA A 564 26.54 19.09 9.38
C ALA A 564 25.87 17.70 9.60
N THR A 565 24.77 17.44 8.91
CA THR A 565 24.10 16.13 8.94
C THR A 565 24.99 15.02 8.40
N GLN A 566 25.69 15.27 7.28
CA GLN A 566 26.60 14.29 6.69
C GLN A 566 27.77 13.99 7.63
N ALA A 567 28.40 15.02 8.18
CA ALA A 567 29.49 14.88 9.13
C ALA A 567 29.08 14.13 10.41
N ASN A 568 27.90 14.45 10.95
CA ASN A 568 27.35 13.77 12.12
C ASN A 568 27.08 12.27 11.81
N PHE A 569 26.52 11.99 10.63
CA PHE A 569 26.28 10.61 10.19
C PHE A 569 27.60 9.83 10.06
N GLU A 570 28.59 10.41 9.38
CA GLU A 570 29.90 9.76 9.20
C GLU A 570 30.61 9.54 10.54
N ALA A 571 30.58 10.54 11.42
CA ALA A 571 31.20 10.42 12.76
C ALA A 571 30.55 9.30 13.58
N LYS A 572 29.24 9.19 13.57
CA LYS A 572 28.51 8.16 14.33
C LYS A 572 28.55 6.77 13.69
N SER A 573 28.89 6.65 12.39
CA SER A 573 28.97 5.36 11.68
C SER A 573 30.36 4.72 11.76
N ASP A 574 31.41 5.51 12.04
CA ASP A 574 32.79 5.07 12.07
C ASP A 574 33.26 4.76 13.50
N ARG A 575 33.50 3.49 13.77
CA ARG A 575 33.97 3.03 15.10
C ARG A 575 35.30 3.69 15.56
N VAL A 576 36.16 4.03 14.61
CA VAL A 576 37.42 4.69 14.96
C VAL A 576 37.15 6.11 15.40
N VAL A 577 36.20 6.78 14.77
CA VAL A 577 35.75 8.13 15.17
C VAL A 577 35.02 8.08 16.52
N GLN A 578 34.14 7.12 16.73
CA GLN A 578 33.47 6.95 18.02
C GLN A 578 34.44 6.68 19.15
N PHE A 579 35.37 5.72 18.96
CA PHE A 579 36.42 5.46 19.93
C PHE A 579 37.25 6.72 20.24
N PHE A 580 37.56 7.50 19.21
CA PHE A 580 38.29 8.75 19.39
C PHE A 580 37.49 9.74 20.24
N GLN A 581 36.22 9.91 19.98
CA GLN A 581 35.35 10.82 20.74
C GLN A 581 35.13 10.35 22.18
N ASP A 582 34.94 9.04 22.38
CA ASP A 582 34.67 8.48 23.70
C ASP A 582 35.90 8.36 24.59
N MET A 583 37.05 8.03 23.99
CA MET A 583 38.22 7.55 24.75
C MET A 583 39.47 8.40 24.60
N CYS A 584 39.51 9.37 23.66
CA CYS A 584 40.75 10.07 23.35
C CYS A 584 40.68 11.57 23.63
N SER A 585 41.74 12.09 24.25
CA SER A 585 41.99 13.53 24.36
C SER A 585 43.21 13.89 23.53
N VAL A 586 43.12 14.94 22.69
CA VAL A 586 44.19 15.36 21.78
C VAL A 586 45.09 16.41 22.43
N ALA A 587 46.40 16.22 22.33
CA ALA A 587 47.38 17.25 22.69
C ALA A 587 47.93 17.93 21.43
N PRO A 588 48.13 19.25 21.42
CA PRO A 588 48.74 19.94 20.27
C PRO A 588 50.13 19.39 19.99
N ALA A 589 50.40 19.04 18.73
CA ALA A 589 51.70 18.49 18.33
C ALA A 589 52.00 18.73 16.84
N THR A 590 53.29 18.70 16.50
CA THR A 590 53.78 18.68 15.11
C THR A 590 54.31 17.29 14.76
N TYR A 591 54.23 16.91 13.47
CA TYR A 591 54.70 15.60 13.01
C TYR A 591 56.12 15.28 13.44
N GLY A 592 56.32 14.11 14.05
CA GLY A 592 57.64 13.65 14.53
C GLY A 592 58.13 14.31 15.80
N GLN A 593 57.41 15.23 16.42
CA GLN A 593 57.74 15.89 17.68
C GLN A 593 57.95 14.84 18.79
N LYS A 594 58.95 15.08 19.66
CA LYS A 594 59.12 14.26 20.85
C LYS A 594 58.17 14.76 21.95
N MET A 595 57.29 13.89 22.42
CA MET A 595 56.30 14.19 23.45
C MET A 595 56.49 13.33 24.69
N ASP A 596 55.90 13.76 25.80
CA ASP A 596 55.86 12.98 27.03
C ASP A 596 54.80 11.87 26.94
N ALA A 597 55.03 10.78 27.66
CA ALA A 597 54.04 9.69 27.79
C ALA A 597 52.72 10.12 28.48
N ALA A 598 52.72 11.25 29.16
CA ALA A 598 51.50 11.85 29.74
C ALA A 598 50.60 12.55 28.69
N THR A 599 51.12 12.86 27.49
CA THR A 599 50.44 13.64 26.45
C THR A 599 50.37 12.91 25.10
N ALA A 600 50.98 11.72 25.00
CA ALA A 600 51.00 10.92 23.80
C ALA A 600 50.98 9.41 24.11
N THR A 601 50.23 8.65 23.39
CA THR A 601 50.08 7.19 23.57
C THR A 601 50.73 6.43 22.42
N GLY A 602 51.44 5.35 22.75
CA GLY A 602 52.07 4.48 21.77
C GLY A 602 51.07 3.93 20.75
N ARG A 603 51.50 3.85 19.48
CA ARG A 603 50.57 3.41 18.39
C ARG A 603 49.90 2.06 18.68
N ARG A 604 50.67 1.08 19.22
CA ARG A 604 50.10 -0.23 19.57
C ARG A 604 49.16 -0.15 20.74
N ASP A 605 49.44 0.70 21.71
CA ASP A 605 48.62 0.83 22.91
C ASP A 605 47.25 1.45 22.55
N VAL A 606 47.22 2.44 21.62
CA VAL A 606 45.99 3.00 21.08
C VAL A 606 45.19 1.91 20.33
N ALA A 607 45.83 1.07 19.53
CA ALA A 607 45.17 -0.02 18.81
C ALA A 607 44.63 -1.11 19.75
N VAL A 608 45.34 -1.43 20.80
CA VAL A 608 44.91 -2.37 21.85
C VAL A 608 43.68 -1.80 22.57
N ALA A 609 43.73 -0.53 22.97
CA ALA A 609 42.61 0.15 23.61
C ALA A 609 41.38 0.22 22.70
N PHE A 610 41.56 0.53 21.41
CA PHE A 610 40.49 0.49 20.43
C PHE A 610 39.84 -0.91 20.32
N ASN A 611 40.65 -1.96 20.21
CA ASN A 611 40.10 -3.30 20.08
C ASN A 611 39.38 -3.75 21.36
N ALA A 612 39.85 -3.39 22.52
CA ALA A 612 39.19 -3.65 23.78
C ALA A 612 37.86 -2.86 23.91
N TRP A 613 37.84 -1.60 23.47
CA TRP A 613 36.63 -0.77 23.41
C TRP A 613 35.64 -1.37 22.38
N ALA A 614 36.11 -1.75 21.19
CA ALA A 614 35.29 -2.32 20.15
C ALA A 614 34.60 -3.63 20.58
N GLU A 615 35.33 -4.54 21.24
CA GLU A 615 34.74 -5.80 21.76
C GLU A 615 33.66 -5.53 22.81
N ARG A 616 33.86 -4.58 23.71
CA ARG A 616 32.84 -4.18 24.71
C ARG A 616 31.58 -3.61 24.04
N ASN A 617 31.75 -2.90 22.94
CA ASN A 617 30.65 -2.32 22.18
C ASN A 617 30.12 -3.26 21.06
N GLY A 618 30.35 -4.58 21.16
CA GLY A 618 29.79 -5.59 20.26
C GLY A 618 30.39 -5.64 18.86
N GLY A 619 31.53 -4.98 18.65
CA GLY A 619 32.25 -4.98 17.37
C GLY A 619 33.39 -5.97 17.32
N SER A 620 33.82 -6.37 16.11
CA SER A 620 35.01 -7.20 15.88
C SER A 620 36.31 -6.40 15.97
N LYS A 621 37.42 -7.09 16.23
CA LYS A 621 38.76 -6.50 16.22
C LYS A 621 39.13 -5.99 14.83
N MET A 622 39.84 -4.86 14.79
CA MET A 622 40.43 -4.32 13.56
C MET A 622 41.95 -4.57 13.58
N GLY A 623 42.48 -4.96 12.44
CA GLY A 623 43.93 -5.14 12.32
C GLY A 623 44.70 -3.81 12.50
N GLU A 624 45.84 -3.84 13.16
CA GLU A 624 46.62 -2.64 13.48
C GLU A 624 46.88 -1.71 12.28
N ARG A 625 47.17 -2.27 11.10
CA ARG A 625 47.44 -1.48 9.89
C ARG A 625 46.22 -0.69 9.42
N ALA A 626 45.05 -1.33 9.42
CA ALA A 626 43.79 -0.69 9.04
C ALA A 626 43.40 0.41 10.03
N PHE A 627 43.50 0.11 11.33
CA PHE A 627 43.30 1.08 12.39
C PHE A 627 44.23 2.30 12.26
N PHE A 628 45.53 2.10 12.11
CA PHE A 628 46.48 3.20 12.02
C PHE A 628 46.22 4.09 10.79
N ASN A 629 45.91 3.48 9.64
CA ASN A 629 45.62 4.24 8.44
C ASN A 629 44.38 5.13 8.63
N ARG A 630 43.36 4.65 9.31
CA ARG A 630 42.14 5.41 9.57
C ARG A 630 42.30 6.45 10.67
N PHE A 631 42.94 6.08 11.79
CA PHE A 631 43.13 6.94 12.93
C PHE A 631 44.05 8.13 12.62
N ALA A 632 45.12 7.92 11.83
CA ALA A 632 46.01 8.98 11.40
C ALA A 632 45.41 10.00 10.44
N GLN A 633 44.27 9.70 9.83
CA GLN A 633 43.54 10.62 8.93
C GLN A 633 42.58 11.55 9.67
N MET A 634 42.39 11.35 10.97
CA MET A 634 41.49 12.17 11.76
C MET A 634 42.05 13.54 12.05
N GLU A 635 41.17 14.54 12.06
CA GLU A 635 41.54 15.92 12.33
C GLU A 635 42.19 16.05 13.73
N GLY A 636 43.31 16.75 13.81
CA GLY A 636 44.07 16.95 15.05
C GLY A 636 44.99 15.80 15.42
N ILE A 637 44.93 14.63 14.78
CA ILE A 637 45.81 13.51 15.04
C ILE A 637 47.11 13.67 14.29
N THR A 638 48.20 13.53 15.04
CA THR A 638 49.57 13.66 14.51
C THR A 638 50.45 12.53 15.02
N GLU A 639 51.27 11.91 14.16
CA GLU A 639 52.27 10.97 14.58
C GLU A 639 53.43 11.70 15.27
N VAL A 640 53.74 11.26 16.46
CA VAL A 640 54.79 11.82 17.33
C VAL A 640 55.75 10.72 17.81
N ARG A 641 56.73 11.09 18.61
CA ARG A 641 57.70 10.18 19.22
C ARG A 641 57.59 10.23 20.74
N VAL A 642 57.68 9.10 21.40
CA VAL A 642 57.66 8.98 22.88
C VAL A 642 58.86 8.16 23.37
N GLY A 643 59.34 8.51 24.53
CA GLY A 643 60.48 7.80 25.21
C GLY A 643 61.78 7.74 24.37
N LYS A 644 62.26 6.53 24.06
CA LYS A 644 63.44 6.31 23.24
C LYS A 644 63.24 6.48 21.73
N GLY A 645 62.16 7.16 21.31
CA GLY A 645 61.85 7.40 19.91
C GLY A 645 60.77 6.46 19.31
N SER A 646 60.03 5.76 20.14
CA SER A 646 58.90 4.91 19.71
C SER A 646 57.81 5.76 19.05
N ARG A 647 57.14 5.21 17.99
CA ARG A 647 56.04 5.88 17.31
C ARG A 647 54.82 5.91 18.22
N ALA A 648 54.19 7.06 18.28
CA ALA A 648 53.01 7.34 19.08
C ALA A 648 52.05 8.27 18.32
N PHE A 649 50.84 8.42 18.82
CA PHE A 649 49.92 9.49 18.45
C PHE A 649 49.85 10.51 19.58
N ASN A 650 49.57 11.77 19.23
CA ASN A 650 49.40 12.89 20.15
C ASN A 650 48.06 12.82 20.91
N VAL A 651 47.70 11.65 21.40
CA VAL A 651 46.48 11.42 22.15
C VAL A 651 46.75 10.75 23.49
N VAL A 652 45.95 11.09 24.46
CA VAL A 652 45.83 10.36 25.71
C VAL A 652 44.55 9.54 25.65
N VAL A 653 44.71 8.23 25.79
CA VAL A 653 43.52 7.32 25.86
C VAL A 653 43.12 7.21 27.32
N ALA A 654 41.83 7.47 27.61
CA ALA A 654 41.31 7.31 28.94
C ALA A 654 41.44 5.85 29.39
N LYS A 655 41.93 5.62 30.61
CA LYS A 655 41.91 4.29 31.22
C LYS A 655 40.47 3.93 31.48
N ALA A 656 40.05 2.76 31.06
CA ALA A 656 38.77 2.22 31.45
C ALA A 656 38.82 1.92 32.97
N ASP A 657 38.32 2.82 33.78
CA ASP A 657 38.08 2.52 35.19
C ASP A 657 36.91 1.52 35.22
N GLU A 658 37.16 0.34 35.79
CA GLU A 658 36.16 -0.75 35.91
C GLU A 658 34.93 -0.34 36.75
N ASP A 659 34.98 0.78 37.47
CA ASP A 659 33.95 1.20 38.43
C ASP A 659 33.01 2.33 37.92
N THR A 660 33.33 3.03 36.83
CA THR A 660 32.52 4.20 36.40
C THR A 660 31.35 3.85 35.49
N TRP A 661 31.28 2.64 34.95
CA TRP A 661 30.20 2.20 34.03
C TRP A 661 29.10 1.38 34.70
N ALA A 662 29.28 1.01 35.97
CA ALA A 662 28.23 0.35 36.75
C ALA A 662 27.11 1.31 37.24
N ALA A 663 27.27 2.62 37.04
CA ALA A 663 26.35 3.63 37.55
C ALA A 663 25.32 4.13 36.53
N GLU A 664 25.50 3.87 35.22
CA GLU A 664 24.52 4.30 34.19
C GLU A 664 23.48 3.22 33.83
N ASP A 665 23.73 1.95 34.19
CA ASP A 665 22.75 0.87 34.05
C ASP A 665 21.83 0.69 35.30
N ALA A 666 21.96 1.56 36.31
CA ALA A 666 21.01 1.58 37.42
C ALA A 666 19.72 2.30 36.98
N GLU A 667 18.70 1.54 36.66
CA GLU A 667 17.32 2.06 36.61
C GLU A 667 17.04 2.91 37.84
N PRO A 668 16.42 4.10 37.71
CA PRO A 668 16.03 4.87 38.88
C PRO A 668 15.02 4.03 39.70
N THR A 669 15.44 3.67 40.87
CA THR A 669 14.57 3.01 41.86
C THR A 669 13.35 3.91 42.10
N ALA A 670 12.20 3.46 41.65
CA ALA A 670 10.92 4.10 41.92
C ALA A 670 10.61 4.00 43.39
N ASP A 671 10.34 5.13 44.04
CA ASP A 671 9.76 5.23 45.34
C ASP A 671 8.42 4.47 45.40
N PRO A 672 8.07 3.80 46.51
CA PRO A 672 6.86 3.04 46.59
C PRO A 672 5.65 3.96 46.81
N ILE A 673 4.87 4.22 45.79
CA ILE A 673 3.53 4.82 45.93
C ILE A 673 2.46 3.72 45.80
N ALA A 674 1.59 3.77 46.79
CA ALA A 674 0.54 2.83 47.10
C ALA A 674 -0.36 2.39 45.94
N SER A 675 -0.76 1.13 46.03
CA SER A 675 -1.80 0.42 45.29
C SER A 675 -3.09 1.22 45.08
N SER A 676 -3.46 1.46 43.84
CA SER A 676 -4.85 1.54 43.40
C SER A 676 -4.96 0.86 42.03
N GLY A 677 -5.77 -0.21 41.97
CA GLY A 677 -5.90 -1.06 40.81
C GLY A 677 -6.54 -0.35 39.63
N VAL A 678 -5.84 -0.38 38.50
CA VAL A 678 -6.42 -0.15 37.17
C VAL A 678 -5.89 -1.24 36.27
N VAL A 679 -6.81 -2.01 35.69
CA VAL A 679 -6.56 -3.05 34.72
C VAL A 679 -6.03 -2.42 33.44
N PRO A 680 -4.91 -2.89 32.80
CA PRO A 680 -4.45 -2.37 31.56
C PRO A 680 -5.35 -2.81 30.39
N ALA A 681 -5.74 -1.86 29.56
CA ALA A 681 -6.46 -2.12 28.32
C ALA A 681 -5.59 -2.93 27.35
N GLN A 682 -6.13 -4.03 26.85
CA GLN A 682 -5.50 -4.90 25.87
C GLN A 682 -5.34 -4.22 24.53
N ASN A 683 -4.15 -4.34 23.97
CA ASN A 683 -3.76 -3.91 22.63
C ASN A 683 -4.47 -4.76 21.56
N PRO A 684 -5.21 -4.20 20.59
CA PRO A 684 -6.02 -4.96 19.63
C PRO A 684 -5.26 -5.61 18.47
N TRP A 685 -3.93 -5.69 18.52
CA TRP A 685 -3.11 -6.20 17.41
C TRP A 685 -2.14 -7.34 17.77
N THR A 686 -2.46 -8.15 18.77
CA THR A 686 -1.76 -9.42 18.96
C THR A 686 -2.51 -10.53 18.23
N ALA A 687 -1.77 -11.21 17.34
CA ALA A 687 -2.22 -12.37 16.60
C ALA A 687 -2.84 -13.44 17.48
N VAL A 688 -3.94 -14.01 17.01
CA VAL A 688 -4.55 -15.22 17.53
C VAL A 688 -3.50 -16.34 17.49
N GLN A 689 -3.04 -16.78 18.65
CA GLN A 689 -2.39 -18.07 18.80
C GLN A 689 -3.50 -19.12 19.02
N ASP A 690 -3.51 -20.14 18.18
CA ASP A 690 -4.35 -21.31 18.29
C ASP A 690 -3.99 -22.10 19.58
N ASP A 691 -4.84 -22.01 20.58
CA ASP A 691 -4.86 -22.98 21.70
C ASP A 691 -5.63 -24.23 21.24
N ALA A 692 -4.92 -25.18 20.68
CA ALA A 692 -5.42 -26.55 20.55
C ALA A 692 -4.88 -27.41 21.69
N ALA A 693 -5.71 -27.65 22.68
CA ALA A 693 -5.46 -28.64 23.71
C ALA A 693 -5.37 -30.07 23.09
N PRO A 694 -4.48 -30.94 23.56
CA PRO A 694 -4.36 -32.29 23.00
C PRO A 694 -5.50 -33.18 23.46
N CYS A 695 -6.32 -33.61 22.52
CA CYS A 695 -7.30 -34.67 22.75
C CYS A 695 -6.60 -36.03 22.68
N SER A 696 -6.51 -36.70 23.81
CA SER A 696 -6.01 -38.06 23.94
C SER A 696 -6.97 -39.05 23.30
N VAL A 697 -6.52 -39.82 22.29
CA VAL A 697 -7.22 -41.00 21.76
C VAL A 697 -6.41 -42.22 22.12
N PRO A 698 -7.03 -43.31 22.62
CA PRO A 698 -6.33 -44.49 23.10
C PRO A 698 -5.82 -45.38 21.96
N ALA A 699 -4.65 -45.96 22.19
CA ALA A 699 -4.00 -46.93 21.31
C ALA A 699 -4.83 -48.19 21.15
N VAL A 700 -5.09 -48.59 19.91
CA VAL A 700 -5.48 -49.95 19.54
C VAL A 700 -4.35 -50.59 18.74
N THR A 701 -3.71 -51.57 19.37
CA THR A 701 -2.76 -52.49 18.75
C THR A 701 -3.50 -53.49 17.90
N ALA A 702 -3.19 -53.59 16.61
CA ALA A 702 -3.46 -54.77 15.79
C ALA A 702 -2.30 -54.99 14.83
N ALA A 703 -1.61 -56.09 15.07
CA ALA A 703 -0.60 -56.64 14.17
C ALA A 703 -1.25 -57.26 12.95
N VAL A 704 -0.75 -56.98 11.75
CA VAL A 704 -0.94 -57.88 10.57
C VAL A 704 0.34 -57.89 9.75
N ASN A 705 0.93 -59.06 9.66
CA ASN A 705 1.99 -59.45 8.74
C ASN A 705 1.48 -59.53 7.29
N GLY A 706 2.31 -59.12 6.32
CA GLY A 706 2.08 -59.39 4.91
C GLY A 706 3.24 -58.86 4.02
N PRO A 707 3.57 -59.44 2.89
CA PRO A 707 4.93 -59.76 2.50
C PRO A 707 5.61 -58.67 1.64
N GLN A 708 6.96 -58.72 1.66
CA GLN A 708 7.88 -58.00 0.78
C GLN A 708 7.57 -58.25 -0.69
N MET A 709 7.42 -57.20 -1.48
CA MET A 709 7.57 -57.28 -2.93
C MET A 709 8.80 -56.49 -3.39
N ALA A 710 9.52 -57.13 -4.29
CA ALA A 710 10.80 -56.74 -4.87
C ALA A 710 10.69 -55.49 -5.76
N VAL A 711 11.73 -54.70 -5.74
CA VAL A 711 11.98 -53.55 -6.64
C VAL A 711 12.39 -54.10 -8.01
N PRO A 712 11.78 -53.66 -9.14
CA PRO A 712 12.32 -53.92 -10.47
C PRO A 712 13.37 -52.89 -10.84
N ALA A 713 14.43 -53.35 -11.51
CA ALA A 713 15.58 -52.64 -12.01
C ALA A 713 15.23 -51.61 -13.10
N ASP A 714 16.01 -50.55 -13.11
CA ASP A 714 16.03 -49.44 -14.08
C ASP A 714 16.50 -49.93 -15.47
N PRO A 715 15.78 -49.65 -16.57
CA PRO A 715 16.19 -50.05 -17.91
C PRO A 715 16.64 -48.86 -18.80
N PHE A 716 17.52 -47.98 -18.34
CA PHE A 716 18.23 -47.04 -19.24
C PHE A 716 19.63 -46.72 -18.72
N ALA A 717 20.53 -47.69 -18.83
CA ALA A 717 21.95 -47.45 -19.00
C ALA A 717 22.22 -47.44 -20.51
N VAL A 718 22.68 -46.36 -21.07
CA VAL A 718 23.25 -46.32 -22.43
C VAL A 718 24.59 -45.62 -22.35
N ASP A 719 25.55 -46.33 -22.97
CA ASP A 719 26.98 -46.15 -23.02
C ASP A 719 27.48 -44.82 -23.61
N ASP A 720 28.66 -44.45 -23.17
CA ASP A 720 29.62 -43.55 -23.79
C ASP A 720 29.80 -43.84 -25.29
N LEU A 721 29.65 -42.85 -26.12
CA LEU A 721 30.37 -42.70 -27.39
C LEU A 721 30.72 -41.24 -27.63
N GLY A 722 32.01 -40.90 -27.51
CA GLY A 722 32.59 -39.65 -27.88
C GLY A 722 32.51 -39.35 -29.38
N TYR A 723 32.46 -38.05 -29.69
CA TYR A 723 33.02 -37.47 -30.92
C TYR A 723 33.49 -36.04 -30.67
N ASP A 724 34.78 -35.84 -30.88
CA ASP A 724 35.43 -34.54 -31.19
C ASP A 724 34.77 -33.84 -32.41
N ILE A 725 34.51 -32.58 -32.33
CA ILE A 725 35.01 -31.44 -33.15
C ILE A 725 34.43 -30.15 -32.58
#